data_7e6ebabcc35e5742877d2552362d45a8
#
_entry.id   7e6ebabcc35e5742877d2552362d45a8
#
_cell.length_a   1.000
_cell.length_b   1.000
_cell.length_c   1.000
_cell.angle_alpha   90.00
_cell.angle_beta   90.00
_cell.angle_gamma   90.00
#
_symmetry.space_group_name_H-M   'P 1'
#
loop_
_entity.id
_entity.type
_entity.pdbx_description
1 polymer ?
#
loop_
_entity_poly.entity_id
_entity_poly.type
_entity_poly.pdbx_seq_one_letter_code
_entity_poly.pdbx_strand_id
1 'polypeptide(L)'
;LNDTYDASHITVLEGLTPVRERPAMYVGSTDTRGLHHIVYEVVDNSIDEALAGFCTLITVVINSDGSISVDDNGRGIPVDRMEKNGKSALEVVLTVLHAGGKFDKATYQVSGGLHGVGVSVVNALSAWLAARVFRDGNIYDMRFEKGKPVTPISQREETLEELLLRYQLWYGSPASFARSAPHSSRPGQQDVTTLPATPDEIERENRRRFLVEFGYRMTGTRITFLPDSTIFETTKFDYDTLAHRLRELAFLNSGVTIRITDDRSGDRASYCYSGGLSEFVKYLNEGAECLHPEPIDITKKDEENKLELEVAMQYTTGYDEKLYSYVNSVNTREGGTHLEGYRSAITKSINALAKRNNLVKDSSSALAIRGEDVREGLTSVISVKMANPQFEGQTKMRLGNSNVRGIVDSLVYAALSEYFDENPKVLAIIVEKALAAARARDAARNARELARRKSSLESSGLPGKLADCSERDPSKSEIYIVEGDSAGGSAKQGRDRKFQAILPLRGKILNVEKAGEHQILKNVEIQTLISAIGTGIGEKFDTERARYHHIVIMTDADVDGAHIRTLLLTFFYRYMIRLIERGYVYIAQPPLFRIAKGKEEKYAYKEEEMKQFSAAMGEKGVTVQHYKGLGEMNAQQLWDTTMNPGKRVFRQVNIEDAMAANEIFKTLMGKDVEARKDFIKRHAMEVTNLDI
;
A
#
# COMPACT_ATOMS: atom_id res chain seq x y z
N LEU A 1 47.24 2.86 16.33
CA LEU A 1 46.10 2.50 17.14
C LEU A 1 45.66 1.11 16.70
N ASN A 2 46.02 0.06 17.45
CA ASN A 2 45.52 -1.31 17.26
C ASN A 2 44.09 -1.36 17.83
N ASP A 3 43.09 -1.12 17.01
CA ASP A 3 41.73 -1.54 17.32
C ASP A 3 41.62 -3.04 17.05
N THR A 4 41.94 -3.86 18.03
CA THR A 4 41.66 -5.28 18.00
C THR A 4 40.17 -5.44 18.25
N TYR A 5 39.44 -5.83 17.19
CA TYR A 5 38.02 -6.24 17.30
C TYR A 5 37.97 -7.55 18.13
N ASP A 6 37.44 -7.45 19.33
CA ASP A 6 37.31 -8.57 20.26
C ASP A 6 35.89 -8.70 20.87
N ALA A 7 35.68 -9.64 21.75
CA ALA A 7 34.39 -9.92 22.37
C ALA A 7 33.75 -8.71 23.09
N SER A 8 34.56 -7.72 23.52
CA SER A 8 34.06 -6.51 24.20
C SER A 8 33.27 -5.58 23.25
N HIS A 9 33.48 -5.71 21.94
CA HIS A 9 32.78 -4.97 20.90
C HIS A 9 31.45 -5.61 20.47
N ILE A 10 31.09 -6.79 21.04
CA ILE A 10 29.81 -7.47 20.76
C ILE A 10 28.81 -7.02 21.80
N THR A 11 27.82 -6.22 21.35
CA THR A 11 26.70 -5.77 22.20
C THR A 11 25.51 -6.68 22.00
N VAL A 12 24.95 -7.25 23.05
CA VAL A 12 23.70 -7.99 23.06
C VAL A 12 22.58 -7.07 23.51
N LEU A 13 21.62 -6.84 22.63
CA LEU A 13 20.44 -6.02 22.94
C LEU A 13 19.30 -6.93 23.43
N GLU A 14 18.72 -6.61 24.58
CA GLU A 14 17.65 -7.40 25.21
C GLU A 14 16.28 -6.74 25.07
N GLY A 15 15.21 -7.58 25.13
CA GLY A 15 13.82 -7.14 25.12
C GLY A 15 13.42 -6.40 23.85
N LEU A 16 12.85 -5.21 23.98
CA LEU A 16 12.41 -4.36 22.86
C LEU A 16 13.48 -3.30 22.42
N THR A 17 14.63 -3.30 23.05
CA THR A 17 15.73 -2.37 22.70
C THR A 17 16.17 -2.48 21.23
N PRO A 18 16.32 -3.71 20.64
CA PRO A 18 16.69 -3.85 19.23
C PRO A 18 15.71 -3.17 18.28
N VAL A 19 14.41 -3.14 18.63
CA VAL A 19 13.36 -2.51 17.82
C VAL A 19 13.54 -0.99 17.78
N ARG A 20 13.87 -0.39 18.91
CA ARG A 20 14.11 1.07 19.01
C ARG A 20 15.40 1.50 18.36
N GLU A 21 16.46 0.68 18.46
CA GLU A 21 17.78 0.94 17.86
C GLU A 21 17.74 0.83 16.31
N ARG A 22 16.96 -0.12 15.79
CA ARG A 22 16.87 -0.41 14.35
C ARG A 22 15.42 -0.58 13.88
N PRO A 23 14.59 0.47 13.98
CA PRO A 23 13.15 0.37 13.67
C PRO A 23 12.86 -0.06 12.23
N ALA A 24 13.67 0.38 11.27
CA ALA A 24 13.50 0.04 9.85
C ALA A 24 13.57 -1.48 9.57
N MET A 25 14.23 -2.28 10.41
CA MET A 25 14.23 -3.74 10.28
C MET A 25 12.85 -4.37 10.53
N TYR A 26 11.98 -3.70 11.29
CA TYR A 26 10.67 -4.20 11.73
C TYR A 26 9.51 -3.54 10.99
N VAL A 27 9.63 -2.26 10.67
CA VAL A 27 8.54 -1.48 10.03
C VAL A 27 8.91 -0.97 8.62
N GLY A 28 10.08 -1.34 8.11
CA GLY A 28 10.54 -1.02 6.76
C GLY A 28 11.19 0.37 6.63
N SER A 29 10.64 1.39 7.29
CA SER A 29 11.16 2.77 7.29
C SER A 29 10.73 3.52 8.54
N THR A 30 11.27 4.73 8.76
CA THR A 30 10.83 5.65 9.82
C THR A 30 10.12 6.89 9.28
N ASP A 31 9.86 6.92 7.97
CA ASP A 31 9.05 7.93 7.30
C ASP A 31 7.54 7.70 7.51
N THR A 32 6.70 8.39 6.77
CA THR A 32 5.23 8.26 6.79
C THR A 32 4.77 6.80 6.59
N ARG A 33 5.48 5.98 5.81
CA ARG A 33 5.12 4.58 5.56
C ARG A 33 5.28 3.73 6.82
N GLY A 34 6.43 3.85 7.49
CA GLY A 34 6.67 3.14 8.74
C GLY A 34 5.71 3.60 9.84
N LEU A 35 5.33 4.90 9.83
CA LEU A 35 4.31 5.43 10.73
C LEU A 35 2.94 4.76 10.51
N HIS A 36 2.47 4.64 9.27
CA HIS A 36 1.20 3.96 8.98
C HIS A 36 1.29 2.45 9.19
N HIS A 37 2.48 1.86 8.99
CA HIS A 37 2.68 0.42 9.18
C HIS A 37 2.40 -0.02 10.62
N ILE A 38 2.77 0.78 11.64
CA ILE A 38 2.43 0.43 13.04
C ILE A 38 0.93 0.43 13.31
N VAL A 39 0.14 1.23 12.58
CA VAL A 39 -1.34 1.16 12.64
C VAL A 39 -1.83 -0.15 12.04
N TYR A 40 -1.28 -0.53 10.87
CA TYR A 40 -1.67 -1.78 10.21
C TYR A 40 -1.37 -3.00 11.05
N GLU A 41 -0.26 -3.05 11.78
CA GLU A 41 0.06 -4.16 12.69
C GLU A 41 -0.99 -4.32 13.82
N VAL A 42 -1.60 -3.24 14.30
CA VAL A 42 -2.69 -3.33 15.28
C VAL A 42 -4.00 -3.75 14.62
N VAL A 43 -4.34 -3.15 13.46
CA VAL A 43 -5.56 -3.51 12.71
C VAL A 43 -5.52 -4.96 12.25
N ASP A 44 -4.36 -5.46 11.80
CA ASP A 44 -4.19 -6.85 11.35
C ASP A 44 -4.47 -7.85 12.49
N ASN A 45 -4.25 -7.49 13.76
CA ASN A 45 -4.64 -8.33 14.88
C ASN A 45 -6.16 -8.43 15.00
N SER A 46 -6.88 -7.33 14.79
CA SER A 46 -8.35 -7.32 14.77
C SER A 46 -8.91 -8.07 13.55
N ILE A 47 -8.24 -7.99 12.40
CA ILE A 47 -8.56 -8.79 11.21
C ILE A 47 -8.32 -10.29 11.46
N ASP A 48 -7.27 -10.67 12.19
CA ASP A 48 -7.05 -12.07 12.56
C ASP A 48 -8.18 -12.63 13.46
N GLU A 49 -8.74 -11.80 14.35
CA GLU A 49 -9.95 -12.15 15.10
C GLU A 49 -11.18 -12.29 14.18
N ALA A 50 -11.27 -11.46 13.13
CA ALA A 50 -12.33 -11.57 12.13
C ALA A 50 -12.18 -12.83 11.27
N LEU A 51 -10.97 -13.16 10.82
CA LEU A 51 -10.66 -14.41 10.10
C LEU A 51 -10.95 -15.66 10.96
N ALA A 52 -10.79 -15.56 12.29
CA ALA A 52 -11.16 -16.60 13.23
C ALA A 52 -12.68 -16.63 13.52
N GLY A 53 -13.48 -15.71 12.98
CA GLY A 53 -14.94 -15.64 13.13
C GLY A 53 -15.44 -14.97 14.39
N PHE A 54 -14.57 -14.27 15.14
CA PHE A 54 -14.93 -13.66 16.42
C PHE A 54 -15.09 -12.14 16.37
N CYS A 55 -14.61 -11.46 15.34
CA CYS A 55 -14.71 -10.01 15.19
C CYS A 55 -15.57 -9.64 13.98
N THR A 56 -16.48 -8.69 14.17
CA THR A 56 -17.38 -8.17 13.12
C THR A 56 -17.30 -6.65 12.96
N LEU A 57 -16.66 -5.97 13.93
CA LEU A 57 -16.52 -4.52 13.93
C LEU A 57 -15.12 -4.11 14.38
N ILE A 58 -14.47 -3.30 13.56
CA ILE A 58 -13.20 -2.66 13.88
C ILE A 58 -13.39 -1.15 13.75
N THR A 59 -12.93 -0.39 14.74
CA THR A 59 -13.00 1.08 14.72
C THR A 59 -11.60 1.67 14.90
N VAL A 60 -11.21 2.54 13.99
CA VAL A 60 -9.94 3.27 14.04
C VAL A 60 -10.24 4.75 14.26
N VAL A 61 -9.60 5.38 15.24
CA VAL A 61 -9.78 6.80 15.54
C VAL A 61 -8.42 7.48 15.60
N ILE A 62 -8.22 8.47 14.75
CA ILE A 62 -7.10 9.40 14.86
C ILE A 62 -7.53 10.47 15.85
N ASN A 63 -6.96 10.45 17.04
CA ASN A 63 -7.36 11.34 18.12
C ASN A 63 -6.81 12.77 17.93
N SER A 64 -7.44 13.75 18.55
CA SER A 64 -7.03 15.16 18.48
C SER A 64 -5.63 15.44 19.04
N ASP A 65 -5.13 14.59 19.95
CA ASP A 65 -3.78 14.68 20.53
C ASP A 65 -2.68 14.06 19.65
N GLY A 66 -3.04 13.51 18.47
CA GLY A 66 -2.14 12.84 17.55
C GLY A 66 -1.89 11.37 17.85
N SER A 67 -2.52 10.82 18.90
CA SER A 67 -2.54 9.37 19.13
C SER A 67 -3.54 8.71 18.20
N ILE A 68 -3.47 7.37 18.09
CA ILE A 68 -4.43 6.58 17.32
C ILE A 68 -4.98 5.46 18.19
N SER A 69 -6.28 5.21 18.08
CA SER A 69 -6.99 4.12 18.75
C SER A 69 -7.50 3.12 17.74
N VAL A 70 -7.28 1.84 18.01
CA VAL A 70 -7.89 0.73 17.26
C VAL A 70 -8.69 -0.10 18.27
N ASP A 71 -9.97 -0.29 17.98
CA ASP A 71 -10.96 -0.94 18.83
C ASP A 71 -11.62 -2.08 18.03
N ASP A 72 -11.70 -3.28 18.59
CA ASP A 72 -12.37 -4.43 18.00
C ASP A 72 -13.34 -5.08 18.97
N ASN A 73 -14.31 -5.80 18.42
CA ASN A 73 -15.26 -6.62 19.19
C ASN A 73 -14.92 -8.12 19.14
N GLY A 74 -13.64 -8.45 19.07
CA GLY A 74 -13.13 -9.83 19.12
C GLY A 74 -13.17 -10.44 20.52
N ARG A 75 -12.44 -11.55 20.72
CA ARG A 75 -12.40 -12.26 22.01
C ARG A 75 -11.70 -11.52 23.14
N GLY A 76 -10.96 -10.48 22.84
CA GLY A 76 -10.07 -9.79 23.76
C GLY A 76 -8.78 -10.58 24.05
N ILE A 77 -7.67 -9.87 24.17
CA ILE A 77 -6.37 -10.48 24.51
C ILE A 77 -6.49 -11.18 25.87
N PRO A 78 -5.97 -12.42 26.06
CA PRO A 78 -5.94 -13.08 27.37
C PRO A 78 -5.25 -12.22 28.43
N VAL A 79 -5.81 -12.19 29.63
CA VAL A 79 -5.33 -11.35 30.75
C VAL A 79 -4.77 -12.17 31.92
N ASP A 80 -4.95 -13.49 31.88
CA ASP A 80 -4.51 -14.41 32.90
C ASP A 80 -2.99 -14.38 33.08
N ARG A 81 -2.53 -14.75 34.27
CA ARG A 81 -1.10 -14.87 34.55
C ARG A 81 -0.53 -16.13 33.92
N MET A 82 0.56 -16.00 33.21
CA MET A 82 1.28 -17.13 32.63
C MET A 82 2.15 -17.81 33.71
N GLU A 83 2.03 -19.12 33.89
CA GLU A 83 2.78 -19.91 34.89
C GLU A 83 4.31 -19.79 34.70
N LYS A 84 4.78 -19.66 33.43
CA LYS A 84 6.22 -19.67 33.13
C LYS A 84 6.98 -18.45 33.65
N ASN A 85 6.35 -17.28 33.73
CA ASN A 85 7.05 -16.01 34.02
C ASN A 85 6.30 -15.12 35.03
N GLY A 86 5.12 -15.55 35.53
CA GLY A 86 4.31 -14.81 36.50
C GLY A 86 3.70 -13.49 35.99
N LYS A 87 3.89 -13.15 34.71
CA LYS A 87 3.34 -11.96 34.07
C LYS A 87 1.97 -12.25 33.48
N SER A 88 1.15 -11.21 33.26
CA SER A 88 -0.09 -11.37 32.51
C SER A 88 0.19 -11.68 31.04
N ALA A 89 -0.67 -12.45 30.39
CA ALA A 89 -0.54 -12.71 28.95
C ALA A 89 -0.56 -11.39 28.14
N LEU A 90 -1.37 -10.40 28.55
CA LEU A 90 -1.40 -9.07 27.96
C LEU A 90 -0.02 -8.38 28.01
N GLU A 91 0.66 -8.42 29.17
CA GLU A 91 2.01 -7.85 29.30
C GLU A 91 3.01 -8.57 28.38
N VAL A 92 2.95 -9.91 28.37
CA VAL A 92 3.88 -10.72 27.57
C VAL A 92 3.72 -10.43 26.07
N VAL A 93 2.50 -10.38 25.55
CA VAL A 93 2.22 -10.09 24.12
C VAL A 93 2.71 -8.69 23.73
N LEU A 94 2.64 -7.73 24.63
CA LEU A 94 3.04 -6.34 24.36
C LEU A 94 4.54 -6.05 24.61
N THR A 95 5.26 -6.91 25.36
CA THR A 95 6.65 -6.63 25.75
C THR A 95 7.68 -7.66 25.32
N VAL A 96 7.24 -8.80 24.80
CA VAL A 96 8.14 -9.90 24.42
C VAL A 96 7.99 -10.16 22.92
N LEU A 97 9.11 -10.12 22.19
CA LEU A 97 9.15 -10.52 20.77
C LEU A 97 8.91 -12.03 20.66
N HIS A 98 8.25 -12.44 19.60
CA HIS A 98 7.92 -13.84 19.33
C HIS A 98 7.02 -14.48 20.39
N ALA A 99 6.12 -13.69 20.98
CA ALA A 99 5.09 -14.14 21.90
C ALA A 99 3.70 -13.88 21.30
N GLY A 100 2.79 -14.83 21.45
CA GLY A 100 1.38 -14.68 21.02
C GLY A 100 0.66 -16.00 20.84
N GLY A 101 -0.68 -15.97 20.87
CA GLY A 101 -1.55 -17.13 20.69
C GLY A 101 -1.60 -17.68 19.26
N LYS A 102 -1.05 -16.94 18.28
CA LYS A 102 -1.06 -17.33 16.85
C LYS A 102 -0.07 -18.47 16.50
N PHE A 103 0.78 -18.85 17.43
CA PHE A 103 1.62 -20.06 17.32
C PHE A 103 0.83 -21.34 17.58
N ASP A 104 -0.35 -21.24 18.23
CA ASP A 104 -1.25 -22.36 18.44
C ASP A 104 -2.27 -22.45 17.31
N LYS A 105 -2.15 -23.48 16.47
CA LYS A 105 -3.03 -23.74 15.33
C LYS A 105 -4.45 -24.13 15.70
N ALA A 106 -4.69 -24.55 16.94
CA ALA A 106 -6.04 -24.83 17.44
C ALA A 106 -6.82 -23.52 17.64
N THR A 107 -6.12 -22.45 18.01
CA THR A 107 -6.72 -21.14 18.30
C THR A 107 -6.89 -20.28 17.04
N TYR A 108 -5.91 -20.32 16.10
CA TYR A 108 -5.97 -19.59 14.83
C TYR A 108 -5.56 -20.52 13.67
N GLN A 109 -6.54 -20.95 12.89
CA GLN A 109 -6.28 -21.77 11.68
C GLN A 109 -5.67 -20.97 10.56
N VAL A 110 -6.09 -19.71 10.41
CA VAL A 110 -5.61 -18.74 9.43
C VAL A 110 -5.30 -17.43 10.13
N SER A 111 -4.13 -16.87 9.93
CA SER A 111 -3.79 -15.53 10.43
C SER A 111 -2.78 -14.85 9.52
N GLY A 112 -2.81 -13.52 9.45
CA GLY A 112 -1.79 -12.68 8.80
C GLY A 112 -0.57 -12.48 9.69
N GLY A 113 -0.77 -12.46 11.01
CA GLY A 113 0.29 -12.31 12.02
C GLY A 113 0.99 -13.62 12.33
N LEU A 114 2.19 -13.84 11.81
CA LEU A 114 2.93 -15.11 11.92
C LEU A 114 4.11 -15.06 12.91
N HIS A 115 4.67 -13.90 13.13
CA HIS A 115 5.95 -13.74 13.80
C HIS A 115 5.83 -13.40 15.28
N GLY A 116 4.62 -13.03 15.76
CA GLY A 116 4.39 -12.64 17.16
C GLY A 116 5.20 -11.40 17.58
N VAL A 117 5.38 -10.46 16.66
CA VAL A 117 6.17 -9.25 16.91
C VAL A 117 5.39 -7.94 16.69
N GLY A 118 4.30 -7.94 15.92
CA GLY A 118 3.63 -6.73 15.47
C GLY A 118 3.30 -5.74 16.59
N VAL A 119 2.45 -6.13 17.52
CA VAL A 119 2.00 -5.22 18.59
C VAL A 119 3.11 -4.87 19.59
N SER A 120 4.08 -5.74 19.82
CA SER A 120 5.24 -5.44 20.67
C SER A 120 6.18 -4.42 19.97
N VAL A 121 6.29 -4.47 18.64
CA VAL A 121 6.97 -3.45 17.84
C VAL A 121 6.25 -2.10 17.94
N VAL A 122 4.91 -2.08 17.81
CA VAL A 122 4.12 -0.86 18.01
C VAL A 122 4.39 -0.25 19.38
N ASN A 123 4.37 -1.07 20.44
CA ASN A 123 4.66 -0.64 21.80
C ASN A 123 6.07 -0.06 21.93
N ALA A 124 7.08 -0.72 21.35
CA ALA A 124 8.47 -0.25 21.38
C ALA A 124 8.65 1.10 20.67
N LEU A 125 7.94 1.34 19.56
CA LEU A 125 8.06 2.54 18.72
C LEU A 125 7.11 3.67 19.14
N SER A 126 6.33 3.48 20.21
CA SER A 126 5.42 4.48 20.76
C SER A 126 6.06 5.22 21.94
N ALA A 127 5.76 6.51 22.05
CA ALA A 127 6.07 7.30 23.26
C ALA A 127 5.29 6.72 24.46
N TRP A 128 4.02 6.40 24.23
CA TRP A 128 3.20 5.62 25.16
C TRP A 128 2.18 4.77 24.40
N LEU A 129 1.78 3.66 25.05
CA LEU A 129 0.71 2.79 24.58
C LEU A 129 -0.20 2.42 25.77
N ALA A 130 -1.51 2.45 25.55
CA ALA A 130 -2.52 1.98 26.49
C ALA A 130 -3.30 0.81 25.85
N ALA A 131 -3.34 -0.31 26.55
CA ALA A 131 -4.13 -1.48 26.17
C ALA A 131 -5.31 -1.61 27.12
N ARG A 132 -6.51 -1.69 26.56
CA ARG A 132 -7.76 -1.98 27.28
C ARG A 132 -8.38 -3.23 26.70
N VAL A 133 -8.68 -4.19 27.58
CA VAL A 133 -9.32 -5.44 27.22
C VAL A 133 -10.66 -5.54 27.91
N PHE A 134 -11.69 -5.87 27.15
CA PHE A 134 -13.03 -6.16 27.63
C PHE A 134 -13.24 -7.66 27.65
N ARG A 135 -13.45 -8.23 28.85
CA ARG A 135 -13.58 -9.67 28.98
C ARG A 135 -14.36 -10.01 30.25
N ASP A 136 -15.28 -10.93 30.15
CA ASP A 136 -16.06 -11.48 31.28
C ASP A 136 -16.75 -10.40 32.13
N GLY A 137 -17.23 -9.31 31.49
CA GLY A 137 -17.87 -8.18 32.12
C GLY A 137 -16.92 -7.28 32.93
N ASN A 138 -15.62 -7.44 32.72
CA ASN A 138 -14.58 -6.62 33.33
C ASN A 138 -13.81 -5.84 32.28
N ILE A 139 -13.25 -4.72 32.70
CA ILE A 139 -12.28 -3.92 31.95
C ILE A 139 -10.91 -4.17 32.61
N TYR A 140 -9.96 -4.50 31.75
CA TYR A 140 -8.55 -4.64 32.10
C TYR A 140 -7.75 -3.58 31.40
N ASP A 141 -7.04 -2.74 32.15
CA ASP A 141 -6.23 -1.65 31.62
C ASP A 141 -4.75 -1.87 31.96
N MET A 142 -3.87 -1.57 31.00
CA MET A 142 -2.42 -1.57 31.19
C MET A 142 -1.79 -0.49 30.33
N ARG A 143 -0.81 0.24 30.88
CA ARG A 143 -0.09 1.33 30.18
C ARG A 143 1.39 1.05 30.08
N PHE A 144 1.96 1.48 28.94
CA PHE A 144 3.37 1.30 28.59
C PHE A 144 3.94 2.64 28.12
N GLU A 145 5.23 2.81 28.35
CA GLU A 145 6.03 3.91 27.80
C GLU A 145 7.30 3.36 27.17
N LYS A 146 7.49 3.66 25.89
CA LYS A 146 8.66 3.20 25.10
C LYS A 146 8.92 1.70 25.23
N GLY A 147 7.85 0.92 25.17
CA GLY A 147 7.90 -0.53 25.26
C GLY A 147 7.94 -1.13 26.66
N LYS A 148 7.99 -0.31 27.72
CA LYS A 148 8.09 -0.77 29.11
C LYS A 148 6.77 -0.56 29.85
N PRO A 149 6.29 -1.54 30.66
CA PRO A 149 5.09 -1.35 31.45
C PRO A 149 5.33 -0.29 32.54
N VAL A 150 4.40 0.68 32.65
CA VAL A 150 4.45 1.73 33.67
C VAL A 150 3.35 1.58 34.71
N THR A 151 2.32 0.78 34.39
CA THR A 151 1.29 0.39 35.35
C THR A 151 1.18 -1.12 35.37
N PRO A 152 0.90 -1.73 36.54
CA PRO A 152 0.45 -3.10 36.57
C PRO A 152 -0.91 -3.20 35.87
N ILE A 153 -1.30 -4.42 35.46
CA ILE A 153 -2.65 -4.65 34.95
C ILE A 153 -3.66 -4.32 36.05
N SER A 154 -4.58 -3.42 35.74
CA SER A 154 -5.72 -3.10 36.61
C SER A 154 -6.97 -3.80 36.11
N GLN A 155 -7.84 -4.22 37.03
CA GLN A 155 -9.12 -4.83 36.70
C GLN A 155 -10.22 -4.06 37.42
N ARG A 156 -11.31 -3.77 36.72
CA ARG A 156 -12.54 -3.26 37.31
C ARG A 156 -13.76 -3.88 36.63
N GLU A 157 -14.84 -3.97 37.35
CA GLU A 157 -16.13 -4.32 36.74
C GLU A 157 -16.61 -3.20 35.80
N GLU A 158 -17.22 -3.58 34.70
CA GLU A 158 -17.91 -2.67 33.80
C GLU A 158 -19.33 -2.42 34.31
N THR A 159 -19.75 -1.18 34.42
CA THR A 159 -21.12 -0.84 34.85
C THR A 159 -22.15 -1.23 33.80
N LEU A 160 -23.43 -1.37 34.19
CA LEU A 160 -24.50 -1.66 33.25
C LEU A 160 -24.61 -0.57 32.19
N GLU A 161 -24.39 0.69 32.55
CA GLU A 161 -24.47 1.84 31.63
C GLU A 161 -23.35 1.76 30.58
N GLU A 162 -22.11 1.46 30.98
CA GLU A 162 -20.98 1.26 30.08
C GLU A 162 -21.23 0.08 29.12
N LEU A 163 -21.76 -1.04 29.65
CA LEU A 163 -22.14 -2.20 28.84
C LEU A 163 -23.21 -1.88 27.81
N LEU A 164 -24.27 -1.15 28.17
CA LEU A 164 -25.33 -0.76 27.26
C LEU A 164 -24.83 0.21 26.19
N LEU A 165 -24.02 1.21 26.59
CA LEU A 165 -23.41 2.14 25.65
C LEU A 165 -22.51 1.43 24.64
N ARG A 166 -21.65 0.53 25.12
CA ARG A 166 -20.75 -0.23 24.24
C ARG A 166 -21.53 -1.18 23.33
N TYR A 167 -22.55 -1.86 23.84
CA TYR A 167 -23.42 -2.69 23.01
C TYR A 167 -24.10 -1.87 21.91
N GLN A 168 -24.61 -0.68 22.26
CA GLN A 168 -25.24 0.22 21.29
C GLN A 168 -24.27 0.69 20.21
N LEU A 169 -23.03 0.99 20.57
CA LEU A 169 -21.98 1.38 19.63
C LEU A 169 -21.60 0.24 18.67
N TRP A 170 -21.57 -0.99 19.16
CA TRP A 170 -21.12 -2.14 18.41
C TRP A 170 -22.24 -2.81 17.58
N TYR A 171 -23.43 -2.94 18.15
CA TYR A 171 -24.51 -3.77 17.60
C TYR A 171 -25.83 -3.00 17.38
N GLY A 172 -25.90 -1.76 17.76
CA GLY A 172 -27.15 -0.98 17.77
C GLY A 172 -27.95 -1.18 19.06
N SER A 173 -29.16 -0.60 19.12
CA SER A 173 -29.98 -0.63 20.32
C SER A 173 -30.37 -2.07 20.69
N PRO A 174 -30.17 -2.52 21.96
CA PRO A 174 -30.61 -3.83 22.40
C PRO A 174 -32.14 -3.84 22.59
N ALA A 175 -32.86 -4.00 21.49
CA ALA A 175 -34.33 -3.91 21.44
C ALA A 175 -35.05 -4.93 22.37
N SER A 176 -34.35 -6.01 22.75
CA SER A 176 -34.88 -7.06 23.64
C SER A 176 -34.61 -6.82 25.13
N PHE A 177 -33.66 -5.91 25.46
CA PHE A 177 -33.26 -5.69 26.85
C PHE A 177 -34.10 -4.60 27.52
N ALA A 178 -35.17 -5.02 28.24
CA ALA A 178 -35.91 -4.13 29.11
C ALA A 178 -35.28 -4.12 30.52
N ARG A 179 -34.86 -2.94 31.03
CA ARG A 179 -34.48 -2.76 32.44
C ARG A 179 -35.65 -3.19 33.31
N SER A 180 -35.45 -4.11 34.23
CA SER A 180 -36.47 -4.47 35.21
C SER A 180 -36.81 -3.25 36.05
N ALA A 181 -38.08 -2.85 36.08
CA ALA A 181 -38.58 -1.96 37.13
C ALA A 181 -38.43 -2.70 38.49
N PRO A 182 -38.22 -1.97 39.60
CA PRO A 182 -38.29 -2.56 40.93
C PRO A 182 -39.61 -3.34 41.02
N HIS A 183 -39.53 -4.60 41.47
CA HIS A 183 -40.64 -5.53 41.51
C HIS A 183 -41.94 -4.86 41.96
N SER A 184 -42.87 -4.68 41.02
CA SER A 184 -44.29 -4.67 41.41
C SER A 184 -44.63 -6.14 41.69
N SER A 185 -44.85 -6.43 42.95
CA SER A 185 -45.35 -7.70 43.45
C SER A 185 -46.46 -8.22 42.52
N ARG A 186 -46.33 -9.48 42.06
CA ARG A 186 -47.48 -10.19 41.46
C ARG A 186 -48.66 -10.15 42.43
N PRO A 187 -49.86 -9.77 42.00
CA PRO A 187 -51.03 -9.82 42.88
C PRO A 187 -51.29 -11.31 43.29
N GLY A 188 -51.03 -11.70 44.52
CA GLY A 188 -51.45 -12.99 45.03
C GLY A 188 -50.49 -13.78 45.89
N GLN A 189 -49.26 -13.31 46.19
CA GLN A 189 -48.40 -13.94 47.18
C GLN A 189 -47.93 -12.89 48.20
N GLN A 190 -48.59 -12.87 49.36
CA GLN A 190 -48.07 -12.31 50.59
C GLN A 190 -47.07 -13.36 51.13
N ASP A 191 -45.77 -13.13 50.94
CA ASP A 191 -44.73 -13.76 51.73
C ASP A 191 -43.71 -12.69 52.16
N VAL A 192 -43.79 -12.44 53.44
CA VAL A 192 -42.80 -12.17 54.48
C VAL A 192 -41.46 -11.55 54.01
N THR A 193 -41.28 -10.23 54.36
CA THR A 193 -39.99 -9.61 54.67
C THR A 193 -38.85 -9.76 53.68
N THR A 194 -39.01 -9.33 52.46
CA THR A 194 -37.88 -8.84 51.69
C THR A 194 -37.95 -7.32 51.64
N LEU A 195 -36.98 -6.65 52.26
CA LEU A 195 -36.73 -5.23 52.07
C LEU A 195 -36.72 -4.91 50.57
N PRO A 196 -37.24 -3.78 50.11
CA PRO A 196 -37.15 -3.38 48.69
C PRO A 196 -35.67 -3.35 48.31
N ALA A 197 -35.34 -4.04 47.21
CA ALA A 197 -33.97 -4.09 46.71
C ALA A 197 -33.41 -2.66 46.53
N THR A 198 -32.25 -2.42 47.04
CA THR A 198 -31.55 -1.14 46.87
C THR A 198 -31.28 -0.83 45.40
N PRO A 199 -31.14 0.42 44.99
CA PRO A 199 -30.78 0.79 43.62
C PRO A 199 -29.54 -0.02 43.15
N ASP A 200 -28.54 -0.23 43.99
CA ASP A 200 -27.32 -0.99 43.70
C ASP A 200 -27.58 -2.46 43.44
N GLU A 201 -28.50 -3.08 44.18
CA GLU A 201 -28.89 -4.48 43.99
C GLU A 201 -29.67 -4.66 42.69
N ILE A 202 -30.52 -3.70 42.32
CA ILE A 202 -31.25 -3.68 41.06
C ILE A 202 -30.27 -3.53 39.90
N GLU A 203 -29.27 -2.67 40.01
CA GLU A 203 -28.25 -2.48 39.01
C GLU A 203 -27.39 -3.74 38.80
N ARG A 204 -26.95 -4.37 39.89
CA ARG A 204 -26.19 -5.64 39.85
C ARG A 204 -26.99 -6.75 39.17
N GLU A 205 -28.26 -6.90 39.48
CA GLU A 205 -29.09 -7.93 38.85
C GLU A 205 -29.38 -7.64 37.38
N ASN A 206 -29.62 -6.40 37.02
CA ASN A 206 -29.78 -5.98 35.59
C ASN A 206 -28.48 -6.20 34.84
N ARG A 207 -27.33 -5.85 35.42
CA ARG A 207 -26.00 -6.12 34.84
C ARG A 207 -25.77 -7.62 34.62
N ARG A 208 -26.09 -8.43 35.65
CA ARG A 208 -25.98 -9.90 35.57
C ARG A 208 -26.85 -10.46 34.44
N ARG A 209 -28.10 -10.03 34.35
CA ARG A 209 -29.02 -10.44 33.27
C ARG A 209 -28.48 -10.04 31.89
N PHE A 210 -27.98 -8.82 31.76
CA PHE A 210 -27.37 -8.36 30.51
C PHE A 210 -26.17 -9.24 30.13
N LEU A 211 -25.28 -9.55 31.08
CA LEU A 211 -24.12 -10.40 30.82
C LEU A 211 -24.49 -11.86 30.52
N VAL A 212 -25.55 -12.38 31.09
CA VAL A 212 -26.06 -13.73 30.75
C VAL A 212 -26.60 -13.74 29.31
N GLU A 213 -27.30 -12.70 28.89
CA GLU A 213 -27.91 -12.63 27.57
C GLU A 213 -26.93 -12.26 26.48
N PHE A 214 -26.04 -11.28 26.73
CA PHE A 214 -25.17 -10.65 25.72
C PHE A 214 -23.67 -10.76 26.03
N GLY A 215 -23.28 -11.24 27.20
CA GLY A 215 -21.88 -11.18 27.69
C GLY A 215 -20.85 -11.79 26.73
N TYR A 216 -21.25 -12.85 26.00
CA TYR A 216 -20.40 -13.48 24.99
C TYR A 216 -20.07 -12.58 23.80
N ARG A 217 -20.87 -11.51 23.61
CA ARG A 217 -20.67 -10.49 22.57
C ARG A 217 -19.95 -9.24 23.10
N MET A 218 -19.69 -9.19 24.40
CA MET A 218 -19.15 -8.01 25.07
C MET A 218 -17.66 -8.15 25.38
N THR A 219 -16.95 -8.87 24.50
CA THR A 219 -15.49 -8.97 24.54
C THR A 219 -14.87 -8.10 23.46
N GLY A 220 -13.61 -7.70 23.65
CA GLY A 220 -12.89 -6.89 22.65
C GLY A 220 -11.57 -6.38 23.16
N THR A 221 -10.83 -5.72 22.27
CA THR A 221 -9.55 -5.09 22.59
C THR A 221 -9.53 -3.68 22.05
N ARG A 222 -9.01 -2.73 22.85
CA ARG A 222 -8.69 -1.38 22.41
C ARG A 222 -7.21 -1.12 22.65
N ILE A 223 -6.49 -0.79 21.61
CA ILE A 223 -5.09 -0.34 21.67
C ILE A 223 -5.07 1.12 21.25
N THR A 224 -4.58 1.98 22.15
CA THR A 224 -4.34 3.40 21.86
C THR A 224 -2.85 3.68 22.01
N PHE A 225 -2.24 4.36 21.04
CA PHE A 225 -0.82 4.64 21.11
C PHE A 225 -0.46 5.99 20.47
N LEU A 226 0.60 6.60 20.98
CA LEU A 226 1.20 7.80 20.43
C LEU A 226 2.58 7.45 19.87
N PRO A 227 2.85 7.62 18.57
CA PRO A 227 4.17 7.37 17.99
C PRO A 227 5.27 8.21 18.66
N ASP A 228 6.47 7.63 18.78
CA ASP A 228 7.62 8.34 19.38
C ASP A 228 8.27 9.26 18.34
N SER A 229 8.15 10.57 18.54
CA SER A 229 8.73 11.61 17.67
C SER A 229 10.27 11.60 17.63
N THR A 230 10.93 10.85 18.51
CA THR A 230 12.40 10.68 18.47
C THR A 230 12.82 9.57 17.49
N ILE A 231 11.86 8.77 17.00
CA ILE A 231 12.09 7.65 16.07
C ILE A 231 11.56 7.99 14.68
N PHE A 232 10.31 8.48 14.60
CA PHE A 232 9.67 8.79 13.33
C PHE A 232 9.98 10.22 12.88
N GLU A 233 10.23 10.38 11.58
CA GLU A 233 10.44 11.68 10.93
C GLU A 233 9.19 12.58 11.01
N THR A 234 8.01 11.96 11.04
CA THR A 234 6.71 12.59 11.25
C THR A 234 5.85 11.71 12.14
N THR A 235 5.02 12.31 12.97
CA THR A 235 3.99 11.62 13.77
C THR A 235 2.58 11.96 13.33
N LYS A 236 2.45 12.66 12.18
CA LYS A 236 1.14 13.06 11.66
C LYS A 236 0.59 11.96 10.77
N PHE A 237 -0.47 11.30 11.24
CA PHE A 237 -1.20 10.32 10.44
C PHE A 237 -1.97 11.00 9.32
N ASP A 238 -1.98 10.34 8.15
CA ASP A 238 -2.75 10.73 6.98
C ASP A 238 -4.05 9.90 6.92
N TYR A 239 -5.19 10.61 6.94
CA TYR A 239 -6.52 9.99 6.96
C TYR A 239 -6.78 9.20 5.69
N ASP A 240 -6.47 9.76 4.52
CA ASP A 240 -6.80 9.13 3.23
C ASP A 240 -6.01 7.83 3.04
N THR A 241 -4.72 7.82 3.39
CA THR A 241 -3.88 6.63 3.36
C THR A 241 -4.45 5.51 4.25
N LEU A 242 -4.86 5.84 5.48
CA LEU A 242 -5.47 4.85 6.39
C LEU A 242 -6.85 4.41 5.88
N ALA A 243 -7.69 5.34 5.43
CA ALA A 243 -9.03 5.06 4.92
C ALA A 243 -8.99 4.12 3.71
N HIS A 244 -8.05 4.34 2.78
CA HIS A 244 -7.84 3.44 1.64
C HIS A 244 -7.49 2.01 2.07
N ARG A 245 -6.53 1.86 2.97
CA ARG A 245 -6.14 0.53 3.46
C ARG A 245 -7.26 -0.17 4.23
N LEU A 246 -8.01 0.55 5.04
CA LEU A 246 -9.15 0.02 5.79
C LEU A 246 -10.31 -0.41 4.88
N ARG A 247 -10.55 0.33 3.80
CA ARG A 247 -11.51 -0.05 2.74
C ARG A 247 -11.10 -1.34 2.06
N GLU A 248 -9.82 -1.48 1.69
CA GLU A 248 -9.25 -2.68 1.10
C GLU A 248 -9.47 -3.90 2.01
N LEU A 249 -9.17 -3.75 3.32
CA LEU A 249 -9.39 -4.82 4.31
C LEU A 249 -10.87 -5.20 4.46
N ALA A 250 -11.80 -4.24 4.35
CA ALA A 250 -13.23 -4.50 4.39
C ALA A 250 -13.73 -5.32 3.18
N PHE A 251 -13.16 -5.08 1.98
CA PHE A 251 -13.44 -5.92 0.80
C PHE A 251 -12.92 -7.35 0.96
N LEU A 252 -11.72 -7.51 1.55
CA LEU A 252 -11.08 -8.81 1.75
C LEU A 252 -11.76 -9.65 2.83
N ASN A 253 -12.49 -9.01 3.76
CA ASN A 253 -13.13 -9.65 4.89
C ASN A 253 -14.63 -9.36 4.87
N SER A 254 -15.32 -10.07 3.99
CA SER A 254 -16.77 -9.90 3.76
C SER A 254 -17.57 -9.94 5.08
N GLY A 255 -18.46 -8.96 5.26
CA GLY A 255 -19.31 -8.84 6.44
C GLY A 255 -18.65 -8.19 7.66
N VAL A 256 -17.36 -7.88 7.63
CA VAL A 256 -16.70 -7.09 8.67
C VAL A 256 -16.93 -5.61 8.42
N THR A 257 -17.40 -4.90 9.45
CA THR A 257 -17.54 -3.45 9.40
C THR A 257 -16.25 -2.81 9.90
N ILE A 258 -15.64 -1.94 9.10
CA ILE A 258 -14.46 -1.17 9.50
C ILE A 258 -14.81 0.32 9.46
N ARG A 259 -14.63 1.02 10.58
CA ARG A 259 -14.89 2.45 10.71
C ARG A 259 -13.60 3.21 10.93
N ILE A 260 -13.48 4.37 10.32
CA ILE A 260 -12.39 5.31 10.61
C ILE A 260 -12.97 6.69 10.91
N THR A 261 -12.40 7.36 11.90
CA THR A 261 -12.71 8.73 12.26
C THR A 261 -11.42 9.50 12.49
N ASP A 262 -11.35 10.72 11.99
CA ASP A 262 -10.29 11.68 12.32
C ASP A 262 -10.91 12.81 13.18
N ASP A 263 -10.61 12.81 14.48
CA ASP A 263 -11.12 13.83 15.40
C ASP A 263 -10.47 15.20 15.20
N ARG A 264 -9.40 15.29 14.39
CA ARG A 264 -8.71 16.55 14.06
C ARG A 264 -9.47 17.34 12.99
N SER A 265 -10.00 16.64 11.96
CA SER A 265 -10.71 17.23 10.81
C SER A 265 -12.22 17.00 10.87
N GLY A 266 -12.67 15.98 11.62
CA GLY A 266 -14.06 15.53 11.66
C GLY A 266 -14.44 14.56 10.54
N ASP A 267 -13.48 14.12 9.73
CA ASP A 267 -13.69 13.16 8.65
C ASP A 267 -14.07 11.79 9.21
N ARG A 268 -15.01 11.12 8.54
CA ARG A 268 -15.53 9.81 8.96
C ARG A 268 -15.88 8.95 7.76
N ALA A 269 -15.55 7.67 7.85
CA ALA A 269 -15.98 6.67 6.89
C ALA A 269 -16.32 5.35 7.58
N SER A 270 -17.21 4.58 6.94
CA SER A 270 -17.59 3.24 7.39
C SER A 270 -17.68 2.32 6.19
N TYR A 271 -16.95 1.25 6.21
CA TYR A 271 -16.83 0.26 5.13
C TYR A 271 -17.38 -1.08 5.58
N CYS A 272 -18.31 -1.64 4.81
CA CYS A 272 -18.84 -2.99 5.02
C CYS A 272 -19.32 -3.52 3.68
N TYR A 273 -18.73 -4.58 3.20
CA TYR A 273 -19.00 -5.15 1.88
C TYR A 273 -19.41 -6.62 2.03
N SER A 274 -20.61 -6.93 1.61
CA SER A 274 -21.13 -8.32 1.65
C SER A 274 -20.74 -9.13 0.42
N GLY A 275 -20.52 -8.48 -0.72
CA GLY A 275 -20.09 -9.11 -1.97
C GLY A 275 -18.58 -9.34 -2.10
N GLY A 276 -17.80 -9.00 -1.07
CA GLY A 276 -16.38 -9.35 -0.97
C GLY A 276 -15.54 -8.91 -2.17
N LEU A 277 -14.77 -9.85 -2.75
CA LEU A 277 -13.85 -9.54 -3.87
C LEU A 277 -14.58 -9.11 -5.15
N SER A 278 -15.80 -9.55 -5.39
CA SER A 278 -16.60 -9.10 -6.53
C SER A 278 -16.95 -7.62 -6.44
N GLU A 279 -17.33 -7.14 -5.26
CA GLU A 279 -17.53 -5.70 -5.01
C GLU A 279 -16.22 -4.92 -5.14
N PHE A 280 -15.11 -5.50 -4.70
CA PHE A 280 -13.80 -4.90 -4.85
C PHE A 280 -13.42 -4.69 -6.33
N VAL A 281 -13.63 -5.70 -7.18
CA VAL A 281 -13.37 -5.58 -8.62
C VAL A 281 -14.28 -4.54 -9.27
N LYS A 282 -15.57 -4.48 -8.89
CA LYS A 282 -16.49 -3.45 -9.36
C LYS A 282 -16.01 -2.05 -8.98
N TYR A 283 -15.58 -1.86 -7.72
CA TYR A 283 -15.00 -0.61 -7.24
C TYR A 283 -13.74 -0.22 -8.03
N LEU A 284 -12.81 -1.16 -8.29
CA LEU A 284 -11.60 -0.91 -9.07
C LEU A 284 -11.91 -0.54 -10.54
N ASN A 285 -13.05 -0.97 -11.06
CA ASN A 285 -13.52 -0.69 -12.41
C ASN A 285 -14.52 0.47 -12.49
N GLU A 286 -14.78 1.16 -11.39
CA GLU A 286 -15.65 2.33 -11.39
C GLU A 286 -15.20 3.35 -12.43
N GLY A 287 -16.15 3.81 -13.30
CA GLY A 287 -15.86 4.68 -14.44
C GLY A 287 -15.10 4.01 -15.60
N ALA A 288 -14.89 2.69 -15.60
CA ALA A 288 -14.38 1.94 -16.75
C ALA A 288 -15.51 1.21 -17.48
N GLU A 289 -15.39 1.10 -18.80
CA GLU A 289 -16.32 0.31 -19.61
C GLU A 289 -15.94 -1.16 -19.52
N CYS A 290 -16.81 -1.97 -18.89
CA CYS A 290 -16.59 -3.40 -18.70
C CYS A 290 -17.11 -4.20 -19.90
N LEU A 291 -16.40 -5.27 -20.27
CA LEU A 291 -16.77 -6.16 -21.38
C LEU A 291 -17.88 -7.15 -21.00
N HIS A 292 -18.08 -7.38 -19.72
CA HIS A 292 -19.17 -8.18 -19.17
C HIS A 292 -19.70 -7.55 -17.88
N PRO A 293 -21.02 -7.64 -17.58
CA PRO A 293 -21.64 -6.84 -16.53
C PRO A 293 -21.19 -7.24 -15.12
N GLU A 294 -21.03 -8.54 -14.86
CA GLU A 294 -20.67 -9.06 -13.55
C GLU A 294 -19.23 -9.58 -13.52
N PRO A 295 -18.46 -9.37 -12.45
CA PRO A 295 -17.18 -10.04 -12.25
C PRO A 295 -17.33 -11.57 -12.26
N ILE A 296 -16.34 -12.27 -12.76
CA ILE A 296 -16.20 -13.72 -12.62
C ILE A 296 -15.70 -13.96 -11.19
N ASP A 297 -16.47 -14.68 -10.40
CA ASP A 297 -16.17 -15.00 -9.00
C ASP A 297 -15.84 -16.48 -8.86
N ILE A 298 -14.74 -16.77 -8.19
CA ILE A 298 -14.26 -18.13 -7.95
C ILE A 298 -13.96 -18.26 -6.46
N THR A 299 -14.67 -19.15 -5.79
CA THR A 299 -14.35 -19.56 -4.42
C THR A 299 -14.15 -21.06 -4.40
N LYS A 300 -12.95 -21.52 -4.06
CA LYS A 300 -12.61 -22.95 -4.00
C LYS A 300 -11.78 -23.23 -2.75
N LYS A 301 -11.99 -24.42 -2.18
CA LYS A 301 -11.25 -24.91 -1.01
C LYS A 301 -10.48 -26.17 -1.36
N ASP A 302 -9.27 -26.26 -0.87
CA ASP A 302 -8.44 -27.45 -0.87
C ASP A 302 -8.31 -27.92 0.58
N GLU A 303 -9.09 -28.91 0.95
CA GLU A 303 -9.13 -29.45 2.31
C GLU A 303 -7.81 -30.16 2.71
N GLU A 304 -7.14 -30.78 1.74
CA GLU A 304 -5.89 -31.51 1.97
C GLU A 304 -4.78 -30.54 2.37
N ASN A 305 -4.67 -29.42 1.66
CA ASN A 305 -3.64 -28.41 1.88
C ASN A 305 -4.12 -27.29 2.83
N LYS A 306 -5.37 -27.34 3.31
CA LYS A 306 -6.01 -26.32 4.16
C LYS A 306 -5.86 -24.93 3.55
N LEU A 307 -6.17 -24.82 2.24
CA LEU A 307 -6.08 -23.61 1.46
C LEU A 307 -7.47 -23.23 0.94
N GLU A 308 -7.86 -22.01 1.17
CA GLU A 308 -9.03 -21.39 0.57
C GLU A 308 -8.58 -20.33 -0.43
N LEU A 309 -9.12 -20.41 -1.65
CA LEU A 309 -8.83 -19.51 -2.75
C LEU A 309 -10.10 -18.75 -3.11
N GLU A 310 -9.99 -17.44 -3.10
CA GLU A 310 -11.01 -16.52 -3.62
C GLU A 310 -10.40 -15.69 -4.74
N VAL A 311 -11.07 -15.60 -5.88
CA VAL A 311 -10.66 -14.78 -7.02
C VAL A 311 -11.87 -14.08 -7.59
N ALA A 312 -11.79 -12.77 -7.76
CA ALA A 312 -12.74 -12.04 -8.58
C ALA A 312 -12.00 -11.38 -9.75
N MET A 313 -12.57 -11.43 -10.94
CA MET A 313 -11.94 -10.87 -12.14
C MET A 313 -12.96 -10.33 -13.13
N GLN A 314 -12.60 -9.25 -13.83
CA GLN A 314 -13.44 -8.62 -14.84
C GLN A 314 -12.57 -7.97 -15.92
N TYR A 315 -13.01 -8.09 -17.17
CA TYR A 315 -12.35 -7.45 -18.30
C TYR A 315 -13.00 -6.11 -18.65
N THR A 316 -12.16 -5.15 -18.99
CA THR A 316 -12.55 -3.81 -19.43
C THR A 316 -12.10 -3.56 -20.88
N THR A 317 -12.60 -2.51 -21.52
CA THR A 317 -12.11 -2.06 -22.83
C THR A 317 -10.71 -1.43 -22.76
N GLY A 318 -10.17 -1.20 -21.55
CA GLY A 318 -8.83 -0.68 -21.32
C GLY A 318 -7.72 -1.65 -21.76
N TYR A 319 -6.46 -1.23 -21.58
CA TYR A 319 -5.28 -2.00 -21.98
C TYR A 319 -4.44 -2.46 -20.77
N ASP A 320 -4.67 -1.86 -19.60
CA ASP A 320 -3.85 -2.12 -18.41
C ASP A 320 -4.27 -3.38 -17.67
N GLU A 321 -3.29 -4.17 -17.21
CA GLU A 321 -3.49 -5.23 -16.22
C GLU A 321 -3.54 -4.59 -14.82
N LYS A 322 -4.65 -4.78 -14.09
CA LYS A 322 -4.80 -4.40 -12.69
C LYS A 322 -4.94 -5.68 -11.87
N LEU A 323 -3.90 -6.03 -11.15
CA LEU A 323 -3.85 -7.31 -10.44
C LEU A 323 -3.38 -7.10 -9.01
N TYR A 324 -4.25 -7.41 -8.07
CA TYR A 324 -4.01 -7.31 -6.63
C TYR A 324 -3.99 -8.70 -6.02
N SER A 325 -2.98 -8.98 -5.20
CA SER A 325 -2.81 -10.30 -4.61
C SER A 325 -2.63 -10.24 -3.10
N TYR A 326 -3.31 -11.15 -2.40
CA TYR A 326 -3.37 -11.20 -0.95
C TYR A 326 -3.17 -12.62 -0.44
N VAL A 327 -2.52 -12.71 0.72
CA VAL A 327 -2.41 -13.96 1.49
C VAL A 327 -2.76 -13.66 2.94
N ASN A 328 -3.83 -14.29 3.47
CA ASN A 328 -4.36 -14.02 4.81
C ASN A 328 -4.59 -12.51 5.06
N SER A 329 -5.22 -11.83 4.10
CA SER A 329 -5.48 -10.38 4.07
C SER A 329 -4.23 -9.48 4.00
N VAL A 330 -3.02 -10.06 3.93
CA VAL A 330 -1.77 -9.33 3.73
C VAL A 330 -1.54 -9.08 2.23
N ASN A 331 -1.29 -7.84 1.85
CA ASN A 331 -1.02 -7.46 0.46
C ASN A 331 0.38 -7.94 0.02
N THR A 332 0.43 -8.85 -0.97
CA THR A 332 1.68 -9.37 -1.52
C THR A 332 2.05 -8.58 -2.79
N ARG A 333 2.58 -7.38 -2.60
CA ARG A 333 2.87 -6.43 -3.70
C ARG A 333 3.84 -6.99 -4.75
N GLU A 334 4.79 -7.81 -4.35
CA GLU A 334 5.73 -8.48 -5.24
C GLU A 334 5.18 -9.85 -5.74
N GLY A 335 3.92 -10.17 -5.44
CA GLY A 335 3.25 -11.39 -5.85
C GLY A 335 3.75 -12.62 -5.10
N GLY A 336 4.16 -13.63 -5.83
CA GLY A 336 4.61 -14.92 -5.29
C GLY A 336 3.98 -16.09 -6.01
N THR A 337 4.15 -17.27 -5.44
CA THR A 337 3.74 -18.55 -6.06
C THR A 337 2.24 -18.64 -6.36
N HIS A 338 1.37 -18.07 -5.52
CA HIS A 338 -0.08 -18.01 -5.74
C HIS A 338 -0.43 -17.20 -7.00
N LEU A 339 0.23 -16.05 -7.18
CA LEU A 339 0.03 -15.18 -8.35
C LEU A 339 0.58 -15.82 -9.63
N GLU A 340 1.73 -16.50 -9.54
CA GLU A 340 2.30 -17.25 -10.65
C GLU A 340 1.37 -18.39 -11.08
N GLY A 341 0.77 -19.12 -10.13
CA GLY A 341 -0.24 -20.15 -10.39
C GLY A 341 -1.46 -19.58 -11.09
N TYR A 342 -2.00 -18.47 -10.59
CA TYR A 342 -3.14 -17.77 -11.16
C TYR A 342 -2.89 -17.32 -12.62
N ARG A 343 -1.77 -16.65 -12.89
CA ARG A 343 -1.40 -16.20 -14.25
C ARG A 343 -1.24 -17.36 -15.21
N SER A 344 -0.69 -18.47 -14.74
CA SER A 344 -0.56 -19.71 -15.51
C SER A 344 -1.93 -20.29 -15.84
N ALA A 345 -2.80 -20.42 -14.85
CA ALA A 345 -4.14 -20.98 -15.00
C ALA A 345 -5.02 -20.22 -15.99
N ILE A 346 -5.11 -18.88 -15.86
CA ILE A 346 -5.89 -18.05 -16.79
C ILE A 346 -5.41 -18.26 -18.22
N THR A 347 -4.10 -18.19 -18.43
CA THR A 347 -3.53 -18.33 -19.77
C THR A 347 -3.82 -19.70 -20.37
N LYS A 348 -3.69 -20.77 -19.58
CA LYS A 348 -3.99 -22.14 -20.00
C LYS A 348 -5.48 -22.33 -20.29
N SER A 349 -6.37 -21.87 -19.39
CA SER A 349 -7.82 -22.02 -19.52
C SER A 349 -8.33 -21.35 -20.79
N ILE A 350 -7.99 -20.08 -21.00
CA ILE A 350 -8.46 -19.34 -22.17
C ILE A 350 -7.94 -19.95 -23.47
N ASN A 351 -6.66 -20.35 -23.53
CA ASN A 351 -6.12 -21.00 -24.72
C ASN A 351 -6.76 -22.38 -25.01
N ALA A 352 -6.97 -23.21 -23.98
CA ALA A 352 -7.59 -24.51 -24.13
C ALA A 352 -9.05 -24.41 -24.58
N LEU A 353 -9.80 -23.50 -23.93
CA LEU A 353 -11.21 -23.28 -24.23
C LEU A 353 -11.44 -22.60 -25.58
N ALA A 354 -10.57 -21.65 -25.96
CA ALA A 354 -10.61 -21.02 -27.28
C ALA A 354 -10.44 -22.04 -28.41
N LYS A 355 -9.54 -23.02 -28.23
CA LYS A 355 -9.36 -24.14 -29.18
C LYS A 355 -10.57 -25.08 -29.18
N ARG A 356 -11.04 -25.52 -28.03
CA ARG A 356 -12.17 -26.42 -27.87
C ARG A 356 -13.45 -25.87 -28.50
N ASN A 357 -13.68 -24.56 -28.37
CA ASN A 357 -14.87 -23.88 -28.91
C ASN A 357 -14.68 -23.32 -30.33
N ASN A 358 -13.57 -23.68 -31.02
CA ASN A 358 -13.26 -23.22 -32.39
C ASN A 358 -13.23 -21.69 -32.54
N LEU A 359 -12.95 -20.95 -31.47
CA LEU A 359 -12.83 -19.49 -31.49
C LEU A 359 -11.50 -19.02 -32.12
N VAL A 360 -10.50 -19.90 -32.19
CA VAL A 360 -9.22 -19.67 -32.85
C VAL A 360 -9.07 -20.70 -33.99
N LYS A 361 -8.93 -20.24 -35.22
CA LYS A 361 -8.72 -21.12 -36.39
C LYS A 361 -7.29 -21.63 -36.42
N ASP A 362 -7.10 -22.94 -36.55
CA ASP A 362 -5.80 -23.64 -36.57
C ASP A 362 -4.82 -23.20 -37.68
N SER A 363 -5.26 -22.40 -38.64
CA SER A 363 -4.49 -22.12 -39.85
C SER A 363 -3.49 -20.95 -39.75
N SER A 364 -3.38 -20.29 -38.59
CA SER A 364 -2.37 -19.24 -38.38
C SER A 364 -1.44 -19.57 -37.19
N SER A 365 -0.48 -20.44 -37.42
CA SER A 365 0.64 -20.71 -36.51
C SER A 365 1.46 -19.45 -36.11
N ALA A 366 1.09 -18.28 -36.61
CA ALA A 366 1.72 -17.00 -36.33
C ALA A 366 1.09 -16.25 -35.14
N LEU A 367 -0.16 -16.53 -34.75
CA LEU A 367 -0.85 -15.74 -33.70
C LEU A 367 -1.13 -16.60 -32.45
N ALA A 368 -0.06 -16.98 -31.74
CA ALA A 368 -0.22 -17.60 -30.41
C ALA A 368 -0.64 -16.53 -29.38
N ILE A 369 -1.80 -16.73 -28.74
CA ILE A 369 -2.24 -15.91 -27.62
C ILE A 369 -1.29 -16.18 -26.44
N ARG A 370 -0.58 -15.15 -25.97
CA ARG A 370 0.33 -15.22 -24.84
C ARG A 370 -0.36 -14.79 -23.56
N GLY A 371 0.32 -14.99 -22.43
CA GLY A 371 -0.20 -14.56 -21.13
C GLY A 371 -0.43 -13.06 -21.06
N GLU A 372 0.43 -12.24 -21.66
CA GLU A 372 0.25 -10.78 -21.75
C GLU A 372 -1.01 -10.39 -22.51
N ASP A 373 -1.31 -11.07 -23.62
CA ASP A 373 -2.50 -10.81 -24.45
C ASP A 373 -3.79 -11.15 -23.68
N VAL A 374 -3.76 -12.24 -22.91
CA VAL A 374 -4.88 -12.69 -22.06
C VAL A 374 -5.17 -11.70 -20.93
N ARG A 375 -4.15 -11.04 -20.41
CA ARG A 375 -4.29 -10.14 -19.26
C ARG A 375 -4.49 -8.67 -19.64
N GLU A 376 -4.50 -8.34 -20.92
CA GLU A 376 -4.80 -6.98 -21.38
C GLU A 376 -6.23 -6.57 -21.00
N GLY A 377 -6.37 -5.48 -20.26
CA GLY A 377 -7.65 -4.98 -19.74
C GLY A 377 -8.25 -5.78 -18.60
N LEU A 378 -7.51 -6.73 -18.03
CA LEU A 378 -7.95 -7.53 -16.89
C LEU A 378 -7.78 -6.76 -15.58
N THR A 379 -8.88 -6.64 -14.83
CA THR A 379 -8.86 -6.28 -13.41
C THR A 379 -9.14 -7.55 -12.61
N SER A 380 -8.26 -7.90 -11.68
CA SER A 380 -8.44 -9.09 -10.85
C SER A 380 -7.88 -8.91 -9.44
N VAL A 381 -8.57 -9.50 -8.48
CA VAL A 381 -8.15 -9.62 -7.09
C VAL A 381 -8.08 -11.10 -6.75
N ILE A 382 -6.94 -11.54 -6.22
CA ILE A 382 -6.74 -12.89 -5.72
C ILE A 382 -6.44 -12.87 -4.22
N SER A 383 -7.17 -13.64 -3.45
CA SER A 383 -6.97 -13.84 -2.01
C SER A 383 -6.80 -15.33 -1.71
N VAL A 384 -5.72 -15.65 -1.02
CA VAL A 384 -5.44 -17.01 -0.54
C VAL A 384 -5.44 -17.00 0.98
N LYS A 385 -6.27 -17.85 1.60
CA LYS A 385 -6.25 -18.10 3.03
C LYS A 385 -5.59 -19.45 3.29
N MET A 386 -4.57 -19.50 4.13
CA MET A 386 -3.79 -20.71 4.39
C MET A 386 -3.16 -20.70 5.78
N ALA A 387 -2.95 -21.90 6.34
CA ALA A 387 -2.49 -22.05 7.73
C ALA A 387 -1.00 -21.70 7.95
N ASN A 388 -0.15 -21.85 6.93
CA ASN A 388 1.30 -21.70 7.05
C ASN A 388 1.90 -20.97 5.85
N PRO A 389 1.63 -19.67 5.66
CA PRO A 389 2.28 -18.92 4.60
C PRO A 389 3.76 -18.67 4.93
N GLN A 390 4.62 -18.84 3.93
CA GLN A 390 6.05 -18.53 4.00
C GLN A 390 6.30 -17.31 3.13
N PHE A 391 6.65 -16.20 3.74
CA PHE A 391 6.95 -14.97 3.02
C PHE A 391 8.45 -14.76 2.88
N GLU A 392 8.85 -14.10 1.79
CA GLU A 392 10.20 -13.60 1.62
C GLU A 392 10.36 -12.30 2.42
N GLY A 393 10.93 -12.37 3.64
CA GLY A 393 11.19 -11.23 4.51
C GLY A 393 10.04 -10.82 5.44
N GLN A 394 10.35 -9.89 6.36
CA GLN A 394 9.43 -9.44 7.42
C GLN A 394 8.27 -8.61 6.85
N THR A 395 8.47 -7.86 5.78
CA THR A 395 7.45 -7.03 5.15
C THR A 395 6.37 -7.81 4.40
N LYS A 396 6.50 -9.14 4.32
CA LYS A 396 5.51 -10.09 3.75
C LYS A 396 5.11 -9.78 2.29
N MET A 397 5.98 -9.15 1.51
CA MET A 397 5.64 -8.67 0.16
C MET A 397 5.48 -9.79 -0.88
N ARG A 398 6.07 -10.97 -0.66
CA ARG A 398 6.07 -12.08 -1.60
C ARG A 398 5.85 -13.41 -0.91
N LEU A 399 4.95 -14.24 -1.46
CA LEU A 399 4.72 -15.61 -0.99
C LEU A 399 5.72 -16.59 -1.63
N GLY A 400 6.41 -17.37 -0.79
CA GLY A 400 7.45 -18.30 -1.20
C GLY A 400 7.06 -19.80 -1.25
N ASN A 401 5.89 -20.20 -0.71
CA ASN A 401 5.44 -21.59 -0.66
C ASN A 401 5.40 -22.24 -2.06
N SER A 402 6.32 -23.13 -2.40
CA SER A 402 6.45 -23.71 -3.73
C SER A 402 5.25 -24.55 -4.20
N ASN A 403 4.57 -25.25 -3.28
CA ASN A 403 3.39 -26.08 -3.57
C ASN A 403 2.15 -25.25 -3.95
N VAL A 404 2.02 -24.01 -3.47
CA VAL A 404 0.84 -23.16 -3.70
C VAL A 404 0.65 -22.85 -5.18
N ARG A 405 1.72 -22.73 -5.95
CA ARG A 405 1.64 -22.48 -7.39
C ARG A 405 0.82 -23.54 -8.12
N GLY A 406 1.10 -24.82 -7.85
CA GLY A 406 0.38 -25.94 -8.51
C GLY A 406 -1.07 -26.04 -8.07
N ILE A 407 -1.32 -25.82 -6.76
CA ILE A 407 -2.66 -25.85 -6.19
C ILE A 407 -3.54 -24.76 -6.82
N VAL A 408 -3.08 -23.52 -6.81
CA VAL A 408 -3.81 -22.37 -7.38
C VAL A 408 -4.02 -22.55 -8.90
N ASP A 409 -2.97 -23.00 -9.63
CA ASP A 409 -3.09 -23.28 -11.07
C ASP A 409 -4.22 -24.29 -11.36
N SER A 410 -4.30 -25.37 -10.60
CA SER A 410 -5.31 -26.41 -10.78
C SER A 410 -6.71 -25.93 -10.40
N LEU A 411 -6.87 -25.28 -9.27
CA LEU A 411 -8.18 -24.81 -8.78
C LEU A 411 -8.77 -23.74 -9.71
N VAL A 412 -7.97 -22.77 -10.13
CA VAL A 412 -8.41 -21.70 -11.04
C VAL A 412 -8.71 -22.26 -12.42
N TYR A 413 -7.87 -23.17 -12.95
CA TYR A 413 -8.11 -23.80 -14.24
C TYR A 413 -9.44 -24.56 -14.27
N ALA A 414 -9.72 -25.35 -13.25
CA ALA A 414 -10.96 -26.11 -13.14
C ALA A 414 -12.18 -25.17 -13.04
N ALA A 415 -12.12 -24.16 -12.17
CA ALA A 415 -13.21 -23.21 -11.96
C ALA A 415 -13.50 -22.36 -13.21
N LEU A 416 -12.46 -21.86 -13.89
CA LEU A 416 -12.64 -21.12 -15.15
C LEU A 416 -13.17 -21.99 -16.26
N SER A 417 -12.79 -23.27 -16.32
CA SER A 417 -13.34 -24.19 -17.31
C SER A 417 -14.84 -24.41 -17.10
N GLU A 418 -15.26 -24.61 -15.85
CA GLU A 418 -16.66 -24.74 -15.47
C GLU A 418 -17.45 -23.46 -15.79
N TYR A 419 -16.96 -22.30 -15.36
CA TYR A 419 -17.62 -21.01 -15.59
C TYR A 419 -17.81 -20.69 -17.08
N PHE A 420 -16.78 -20.91 -17.91
CA PHE A 420 -16.84 -20.59 -19.33
C PHE A 420 -17.66 -21.62 -20.15
N ASP A 421 -17.83 -22.84 -19.65
CA ASP A 421 -18.76 -23.78 -20.23
C ASP A 421 -20.21 -23.32 -20.04
N GLU A 422 -20.53 -22.72 -18.90
CA GLU A 422 -21.83 -22.12 -18.61
C GLU A 422 -22.00 -20.75 -19.29
N ASN A 423 -20.90 -20.01 -19.52
CA ASN A 423 -20.92 -18.66 -20.06
C ASN A 423 -20.10 -18.50 -21.36
N PRO A 424 -20.46 -19.21 -22.45
CA PRO A 424 -19.64 -19.21 -23.67
C PRO A 424 -19.59 -17.85 -24.38
N LYS A 425 -20.57 -16.97 -24.16
CA LYS A 425 -20.56 -15.59 -24.70
C LYS A 425 -19.48 -14.74 -24.05
N VAL A 426 -19.29 -14.87 -22.74
CA VAL A 426 -18.24 -14.15 -22.00
C VAL A 426 -16.85 -14.62 -22.46
N LEU A 427 -16.67 -15.94 -22.62
CA LEU A 427 -15.45 -16.50 -23.18
C LEU A 427 -15.15 -15.91 -24.58
N ALA A 428 -16.13 -15.86 -25.46
CA ALA A 428 -15.93 -15.35 -26.82
C ALA A 428 -15.46 -13.90 -26.83
N ILE A 429 -16.04 -13.04 -25.99
CA ILE A 429 -15.64 -11.64 -25.85
C ILE A 429 -14.20 -11.53 -25.33
N ILE A 430 -13.83 -12.30 -24.32
CA ILE A 430 -12.47 -12.31 -23.75
C ILE A 430 -11.45 -12.81 -24.78
N VAL A 431 -11.78 -13.89 -25.51
CA VAL A 431 -10.90 -14.42 -26.57
C VAL A 431 -10.74 -13.43 -27.70
N GLU A 432 -11.80 -12.72 -28.10
CA GLU A 432 -11.73 -11.66 -29.13
C GLU A 432 -10.77 -10.54 -28.71
N LYS A 433 -10.87 -10.08 -27.43
CA LYS A 433 -9.95 -9.08 -26.89
C LYS A 433 -8.51 -9.58 -26.87
N ALA A 434 -8.27 -10.81 -26.40
CA ALA A 434 -6.94 -11.41 -26.38
C ALA A 434 -6.34 -11.57 -27.79
N LEU A 435 -7.17 -11.90 -28.79
CA LEU A 435 -6.75 -11.95 -30.18
C LEU A 435 -6.42 -10.56 -30.75
N ALA A 436 -7.18 -9.53 -30.37
CA ALA A 436 -6.90 -8.15 -30.76
C ALA A 436 -5.56 -7.68 -30.16
N ALA A 437 -5.29 -7.98 -28.89
CA ALA A 437 -4.02 -7.73 -28.22
C ALA A 437 -2.85 -8.47 -28.91
N ALA A 438 -3.00 -9.75 -29.21
CA ALA A 438 -2.01 -10.55 -29.92
C ALA A 438 -1.69 -9.98 -31.33
N ARG A 439 -2.71 -9.54 -32.05
CA ARG A 439 -2.52 -8.86 -33.37
C ARG A 439 -1.76 -7.54 -33.21
N ALA A 440 -2.11 -6.73 -32.23
CA ALA A 440 -1.44 -5.46 -31.94
C ALA A 440 0.04 -5.68 -31.58
N ARG A 441 0.31 -6.68 -30.76
CA ARG A 441 1.67 -7.07 -30.36
C ARG A 441 2.51 -7.55 -31.57
N ASP A 442 1.97 -8.40 -32.41
CA ASP A 442 2.67 -8.91 -33.60
C ASP A 442 2.90 -7.78 -34.64
N ALA A 443 1.92 -6.89 -34.82
CA ALA A 443 2.09 -5.69 -35.65
C ALA A 443 3.21 -4.78 -35.11
N ALA A 444 3.28 -4.60 -33.79
CA ALA A 444 4.35 -3.85 -33.14
C ALA A 444 5.72 -4.52 -33.32
N ARG A 445 5.78 -5.86 -33.21
CA ARG A 445 7.00 -6.64 -33.45
C ARG A 445 7.49 -6.48 -34.90
N ASN A 446 6.61 -6.64 -35.86
CA ASN A 446 6.94 -6.49 -37.28
C ASN A 446 7.40 -5.07 -37.61
N ALA A 447 6.77 -4.04 -37.03
CA ALA A 447 7.21 -2.65 -37.17
C ALA A 447 8.62 -2.43 -36.59
N ARG A 448 8.93 -3.04 -35.44
CA ARG A 448 10.28 -3.00 -34.82
C ARG A 448 11.32 -3.72 -35.69
N GLU A 449 11.00 -4.89 -36.25
CA GLU A 449 11.90 -5.62 -37.15
C GLU A 449 12.19 -4.84 -38.44
N LEU A 450 11.18 -4.18 -39.00
CA LEU A 450 11.36 -3.31 -40.15
C LEU A 450 12.20 -2.07 -39.82
N ALA A 451 11.98 -1.44 -38.64
CA ALA A 451 12.80 -0.34 -38.17
C ALA A 451 14.25 -0.79 -37.90
N ARG A 452 14.45 -1.98 -37.33
CA ARG A 452 15.76 -2.58 -37.08
C ARG A 452 16.52 -2.89 -38.37
N ARG A 453 15.83 -3.36 -39.41
CA ARG A 453 16.44 -3.57 -40.75
C ARG A 453 16.87 -2.28 -41.40
N LYS A 454 16.17 -1.15 -41.10
CA LYS A 454 16.57 0.20 -41.54
C LYS A 454 17.74 0.78 -40.75
N SER A 455 17.88 0.40 -39.45
CA SER A 455 18.93 0.91 -38.55
C SER A 455 20.18 0.00 -38.48
N SER A 456 20.16 -1.20 -39.09
CA SER A 456 21.35 -2.09 -39.14
C SER A 456 22.48 -1.51 -40.00
N LEU A 457 22.25 -0.37 -40.66
CA LEU A 457 23.28 0.43 -41.40
C LEU A 457 23.88 1.54 -40.50
N GLU A 458 23.32 1.82 -39.31
CA GLU A 458 23.88 2.78 -38.34
C GLU A 458 24.24 2.04 -37.04
N SER A 459 25.51 1.92 -36.80
CA SER A 459 26.14 1.21 -35.69
C SER A 459 25.81 1.83 -34.33
N SER A 460 25.71 0.93 -33.32
CA SER A 460 25.55 1.15 -31.88
C SER A 460 24.14 1.48 -31.36
N GLY A 461 23.58 0.55 -30.61
CA GLY A 461 22.20 0.48 -30.13
C GLY A 461 21.75 1.49 -29.05
N LEU A 462 22.41 2.61 -28.89
CA LEU A 462 22.01 3.65 -27.94
C LEU A 462 21.35 4.84 -28.67
N PRO A 463 20.33 5.49 -28.05
CA PRO A 463 19.69 6.66 -28.65
C PRO A 463 20.70 7.77 -28.89
N GLY A 464 20.74 8.35 -30.09
CA GLY A 464 21.67 9.43 -30.47
C GLY A 464 21.57 10.70 -29.61
N LYS A 465 20.46 10.84 -28.85
CA LYS A 465 20.27 11.94 -27.90
C LYS A 465 20.90 11.69 -26.52
N LEU A 466 21.18 10.43 -26.16
CA LEU A 466 21.75 10.05 -24.88
C LEU A 466 23.23 10.49 -24.81
N ALA A 467 23.55 11.34 -23.87
CA ALA A 467 24.93 11.59 -23.47
C ALA A 467 25.27 10.63 -22.32
N ASP A 468 25.80 9.46 -22.64
CA ASP A 468 26.09 8.41 -21.67
C ASP A 468 27.27 8.75 -20.76
N CYS A 469 27.40 8.00 -19.64
CA CYS A 469 28.56 8.05 -18.74
C CYS A 469 29.55 6.93 -19.04
N SER A 470 30.75 7.04 -18.50
CA SER A 470 31.81 6.04 -18.70
C SER A 470 31.76 4.89 -17.68
N GLU A 471 31.08 5.08 -16.55
CA GLU A 471 30.89 4.04 -15.54
C GLU A 471 30.01 2.90 -16.10
N ARG A 472 30.40 1.66 -15.78
CA ARG A 472 29.70 0.45 -16.23
C ARG A 472 28.91 -0.23 -15.11
N ASP A 473 29.21 0.10 -13.85
CA ASP A 473 28.50 -0.41 -12.69
C ASP A 473 27.17 0.37 -12.52
N PRO A 474 26.00 -0.27 -12.72
CA PRO A 474 24.71 0.42 -12.59
C PRO A 474 24.49 1.05 -11.23
N SER A 475 25.04 0.46 -10.16
CA SER A 475 24.90 0.96 -8.78
C SER A 475 25.60 2.29 -8.55
N LYS A 476 26.58 2.62 -9.40
CA LYS A 476 27.34 3.87 -9.37
C LYS A 476 26.97 4.85 -10.49
N SER A 477 26.03 4.45 -11.34
CA SER A 477 25.65 5.21 -12.55
C SER A 477 24.29 5.86 -12.36
N GLU A 478 24.17 7.07 -12.89
CA GLU A 478 22.97 7.90 -12.81
C GLU A 478 22.54 8.36 -14.21
N ILE A 479 21.24 8.40 -14.47
CA ILE A 479 20.69 9.01 -15.66
C ILE A 479 19.74 10.14 -15.27
N TYR A 480 19.96 11.32 -15.83
CA TYR A 480 19.06 12.46 -15.70
C TYR A 480 18.18 12.57 -16.93
N ILE A 481 16.88 12.47 -16.74
CA ILE A 481 15.86 12.70 -17.75
C ILE A 481 15.49 14.18 -17.66
N VAL A 482 15.92 14.97 -18.66
CA VAL A 482 15.88 16.44 -18.60
C VAL A 482 14.86 16.97 -19.61
N GLU A 483 14.08 17.96 -19.19
CA GLU A 483 13.14 18.64 -20.05
C GLU A 483 13.84 19.58 -21.05
N GLY A 484 13.64 19.31 -22.33
CA GLY A 484 14.10 20.16 -23.42
C GLY A 484 15.60 20.07 -23.73
N ASP A 485 15.95 20.56 -24.92
CA ASP A 485 17.34 20.57 -25.42
C ASP A 485 18.19 21.67 -24.74
N SER A 486 17.57 22.75 -24.25
CA SER A 486 18.28 23.88 -23.59
C SER A 486 18.82 23.44 -22.23
N ALA A 487 17.95 22.99 -21.33
CA ALA A 487 18.36 22.48 -20.03
C ALA A 487 19.24 21.23 -20.17
N GLY A 488 18.96 20.36 -21.16
CA GLY A 488 19.80 19.25 -21.54
C GLY A 488 21.22 19.65 -21.95
N GLY A 489 21.38 20.80 -22.59
CA GLY A 489 22.69 21.40 -22.95
C GLY A 489 23.49 21.82 -21.74
N SER A 490 22.88 22.57 -20.82
CA SER A 490 23.50 22.98 -19.54
C SER A 490 23.86 21.77 -18.67
N ALA A 491 22.95 20.77 -18.58
CA ALA A 491 23.20 19.54 -17.84
C ALA A 491 24.35 18.71 -18.44
N LYS A 492 24.44 18.59 -19.77
CA LYS A 492 25.56 17.91 -20.45
C LYS A 492 26.92 18.57 -20.18
N GLN A 493 26.94 19.89 -20.05
CA GLN A 493 28.17 20.64 -19.74
C GLN A 493 28.54 20.53 -18.26
N GLY A 494 27.54 20.60 -17.35
CA GLY A 494 27.74 20.61 -15.91
C GLY A 494 27.99 19.24 -15.28
N ARG A 495 27.60 18.15 -15.93
CA ARG A 495 27.64 16.78 -15.35
C ARG A 495 29.06 16.26 -15.08
N ASP A 496 29.19 15.34 -14.17
CA ASP A 496 30.35 14.44 -14.13
C ASP A 496 30.17 13.31 -15.15
N ARG A 497 30.98 13.36 -16.22
CA ARG A 497 30.93 12.39 -17.32
C ARG A 497 31.30 10.96 -16.91
N LYS A 498 31.89 10.81 -15.73
CA LYS A 498 32.28 9.50 -15.23
C LYS A 498 31.06 8.65 -14.92
N PHE A 499 30.09 9.19 -14.18
CA PHE A 499 28.97 8.42 -13.68
C PHE A 499 27.57 9.00 -14.00
N GLN A 500 27.47 10.20 -14.58
CA GLN A 500 26.21 10.86 -14.90
C GLN A 500 25.93 10.85 -16.40
N ALA A 501 24.80 10.26 -16.80
CA ALA A 501 24.25 10.30 -18.13
C ALA A 501 23.12 11.33 -18.22
N ILE A 502 22.96 11.97 -19.41
CA ILE A 502 21.89 12.96 -19.67
C ILE A 502 21.07 12.53 -20.86
N LEU A 503 19.76 12.46 -20.66
CA LEU A 503 18.77 12.18 -21.70
C LEU A 503 17.79 13.36 -21.81
N PRO A 504 17.93 14.26 -22.78
CA PRO A 504 16.96 15.32 -23.01
C PRO A 504 15.70 14.76 -23.69
N LEU A 505 14.53 15.17 -23.21
CA LEU A 505 13.23 14.88 -23.82
C LEU A 505 12.76 16.06 -24.66
N ARG A 506 12.18 15.80 -25.82
CA ARG A 506 11.57 16.84 -26.66
C ARG A 506 10.09 16.99 -26.38
N GLY A 507 9.77 17.85 -25.42
CA GLY A 507 8.40 18.16 -25.03
C GLY A 507 7.69 17.06 -24.25
N LYS A 508 6.36 17.13 -24.22
CA LYS A 508 5.50 16.21 -23.43
C LYS A 508 5.53 14.81 -24.05
N ILE A 509 5.84 13.81 -23.25
CA ILE A 509 5.76 12.41 -23.69
C ILE A 509 4.30 11.97 -23.83
N LEU A 510 4.08 10.84 -24.52
CA LEU A 510 2.77 10.26 -24.69
C LEU A 510 2.17 9.89 -23.31
N ASN A 511 0.90 10.28 -23.09
CA ASN A 511 0.15 9.81 -21.91
C ASN A 511 -0.19 8.33 -22.07
N VAL A 512 0.54 7.49 -21.37
CA VAL A 512 0.41 6.02 -21.44
C VAL A 512 -0.85 5.49 -20.78
N GLU A 513 -1.51 6.27 -19.91
CA GLU A 513 -2.80 5.91 -19.31
C GLU A 513 -3.95 5.90 -20.35
N LYS A 514 -3.82 6.72 -21.40
CA LYS A 514 -4.83 6.83 -22.48
C LYS A 514 -4.49 6.04 -23.73
N ALA A 515 -3.24 5.65 -23.90
CA ALA A 515 -2.72 5.06 -25.11
C ALA A 515 -2.60 3.53 -25.01
N GLY A 516 -2.97 2.82 -26.06
CA GLY A 516 -2.73 1.38 -26.15
C GLY A 516 -1.23 1.07 -26.35
N GLU A 517 -0.79 -0.13 -25.95
CA GLU A 517 0.61 -0.56 -25.99
C GLU A 517 1.27 -0.36 -27.36
N HIS A 518 0.52 -0.62 -28.44
CA HIS A 518 1.01 -0.40 -29.79
C HIS A 518 1.40 1.07 -30.09
N GLN A 519 0.65 2.03 -29.56
CA GLN A 519 0.95 3.47 -29.70
C GLN A 519 2.15 3.86 -28.87
N ILE A 520 2.26 3.31 -27.66
CA ILE A 520 3.37 3.52 -26.73
C ILE A 520 4.66 3.04 -27.35
N LEU A 521 4.67 1.84 -27.93
CA LEU A 521 5.83 1.25 -28.57
C LEU A 521 6.22 1.90 -29.90
N LYS A 522 5.33 2.67 -30.52
CA LYS A 522 5.64 3.48 -31.71
C LYS A 522 6.18 4.87 -31.35
N ASN A 523 5.95 5.34 -30.14
CA ASN A 523 6.40 6.66 -29.72
C ASN A 523 7.92 6.71 -29.56
N VAL A 524 8.56 7.61 -30.27
CA VAL A 524 10.04 7.71 -30.33
C VAL A 524 10.64 8.07 -28.96
N GLU A 525 10.01 8.96 -28.19
CA GLU A 525 10.51 9.37 -26.88
C GLU A 525 10.41 8.22 -25.87
N ILE A 526 9.31 7.46 -25.89
CA ILE A 526 9.15 6.25 -25.05
C ILE A 526 10.17 5.17 -25.45
N GLN A 527 10.38 4.92 -26.72
CA GLN A 527 11.41 3.97 -27.19
C GLN A 527 12.80 4.40 -26.73
N THR A 528 13.07 5.69 -26.77
CA THR A 528 14.34 6.29 -26.32
C THR A 528 14.55 6.05 -24.82
N LEU A 529 13.52 6.25 -23.99
CA LEU A 529 13.55 5.96 -22.56
C LEU A 529 13.82 4.48 -22.29
N ILE A 530 13.06 3.58 -22.91
CA ILE A 530 13.23 2.13 -22.75
C ILE A 530 14.66 1.69 -23.13
N SER A 531 15.17 2.20 -24.23
CA SER A 531 16.51 1.86 -24.71
C SER A 531 17.62 2.43 -23.82
N ALA A 532 17.43 3.63 -23.28
CA ALA A 532 18.41 4.26 -22.40
C ALA A 532 18.49 3.54 -21.05
N ILE A 533 17.34 3.19 -20.45
CA ILE A 533 17.26 2.51 -19.16
C ILE A 533 17.72 1.06 -19.27
N GLY A 534 17.39 0.36 -20.34
CA GLY A 534 17.92 -0.95 -20.68
C GLY A 534 17.12 -2.14 -20.15
N THR A 535 16.13 -1.95 -19.27
CA THR A 535 15.34 -3.01 -18.63
C THR A 535 14.34 -3.71 -19.55
N GLY A 536 14.01 -3.11 -20.70
CA GLY A 536 12.86 -3.54 -21.48
C GLY A 536 11.53 -3.14 -20.82
N ILE A 537 10.42 -3.65 -21.35
CA ILE A 537 9.06 -3.48 -20.80
C ILE A 537 8.23 -4.76 -21.00
N GLY A 538 7.12 -4.90 -20.28
CA GLY A 538 6.23 -6.07 -20.35
C GLY A 538 6.94 -7.36 -19.94
N GLU A 539 6.72 -8.45 -20.67
CA GLU A 539 7.34 -9.77 -20.37
C GLU A 539 8.88 -9.78 -20.43
N LYS A 540 9.48 -8.81 -21.12
CA LYS A 540 10.94 -8.67 -21.23
C LYS A 540 11.52 -7.72 -20.20
N PHE A 541 10.70 -7.25 -19.29
CA PHE A 541 11.15 -6.36 -18.24
C PHE A 541 12.01 -7.13 -17.24
N ASP A 542 13.24 -6.69 -17.08
CA ASP A 542 14.22 -7.30 -16.20
C ASP A 542 15.00 -6.19 -15.47
N THR A 543 14.80 -6.07 -14.18
CA THR A 543 15.47 -5.06 -13.34
C THR A 543 16.97 -5.22 -13.29
N GLU A 544 17.48 -6.46 -13.39
CA GLU A 544 18.92 -6.72 -13.36
C GLU A 544 19.65 -6.19 -14.60
N ARG A 545 18.91 -5.87 -15.65
CA ARG A 545 19.43 -5.24 -16.87
C ARG A 545 19.39 -3.71 -16.83
N ALA A 546 18.96 -3.11 -15.71
CA ALA A 546 18.98 -1.67 -15.54
C ALA A 546 20.41 -1.14 -15.67
N ARG A 547 20.58 -0.13 -16.50
CA ARG A 547 21.90 0.49 -16.74
C ARG A 547 22.25 1.54 -15.70
N TYR A 548 21.27 2.00 -14.94
CA TYR A 548 21.41 3.04 -13.92
C TYR A 548 20.51 2.70 -12.74
N HIS A 549 21.07 2.73 -11.52
CA HIS A 549 20.29 2.59 -10.28
C HIS A 549 19.81 3.96 -9.72
N HIS A 550 20.20 5.06 -10.35
CA HIS A 550 19.64 6.37 -10.07
C HIS A 550 19.06 6.96 -11.35
N ILE A 551 17.73 6.91 -11.48
CA ILE A 551 16.97 7.46 -12.60
C ILE A 551 16.33 8.74 -12.10
N VAL A 552 16.88 9.88 -12.48
CA VAL A 552 16.54 11.19 -11.93
C VAL A 552 15.68 11.96 -12.93
N ILE A 553 14.46 12.27 -12.54
CA ILE A 553 13.55 13.16 -13.30
C ILE A 553 13.90 14.60 -12.94
N MET A 554 14.31 15.39 -13.92
CA MET A 554 14.74 16.77 -13.74
C MET A 554 13.96 17.65 -14.73
N THR A 555 12.87 18.25 -14.28
CA THR A 555 11.96 19.10 -15.03
C THR A 555 11.95 20.51 -14.49
N ASP A 556 11.48 21.46 -15.30
CA ASP A 556 11.30 22.84 -14.89
C ASP A 556 10.31 22.96 -13.71
N ALA A 557 10.39 24.07 -12.98
CA ALA A 557 9.53 24.32 -11.81
C ALA A 557 8.13 24.85 -12.19
N ASP A 558 7.82 24.96 -13.46
CA ASP A 558 6.56 25.47 -13.99
C ASP A 558 5.47 24.37 -14.15
N VAL A 559 4.30 24.76 -14.62
CA VAL A 559 3.16 23.87 -14.85
C VAL A 559 3.42 22.82 -15.93
N ASP A 560 4.21 23.14 -16.93
CA ASP A 560 4.57 22.21 -18.01
C ASP A 560 5.57 21.16 -17.52
N GLY A 561 6.58 21.56 -16.74
CA GLY A 561 7.49 20.63 -16.09
C GLY A 561 6.81 19.72 -15.09
N ALA A 562 5.84 20.23 -14.31
CA ALA A 562 5.01 19.42 -13.44
C ALA A 562 4.19 18.38 -14.22
N HIS A 563 3.65 18.74 -15.39
CA HIS A 563 2.93 17.83 -16.28
C HIS A 563 3.85 16.76 -16.88
N ILE A 564 5.05 17.13 -17.37
CA ILE A 564 6.03 16.17 -17.89
C ILE A 564 6.47 15.19 -16.81
N ARG A 565 6.71 15.66 -15.59
CA ARG A 565 7.00 14.82 -14.43
C ARG A 565 5.88 13.81 -14.15
N THR A 566 4.63 14.26 -14.18
CA THR A 566 3.46 13.37 -13.97
C THR A 566 3.35 12.33 -15.09
N LEU A 567 3.59 12.70 -16.35
CA LEU A 567 3.61 11.75 -17.47
C LEU A 567 4.71 10.69 -17.32
N LEU A 568 5.91 11.10 -16.89
CA LEU A 568 7.04 10.18 -16.62
C LEU A 568 6.71 9.24 -15.46
N LEU A 569 6.16 9.77 -14.37
CA LEU A 569 5.75 8.94 -13.23
C LEU A 569 4.67 7.94 -13.64
N THR A 570 3.70 8.35 -14.48
CA THR A 570 2.68 7.45 -15.03
C THR A 570 3.33 6.33 -15.85
N PHE A 571 4.33 6.67 -16.70
CA PHE A 571 5.06 5.68 -17.49
C PHE A 571 5.83 4.68 -16.61
N PHE A 572 6.58 5.16 -15.61
CA PHE A 572 7.30 4.30 -14.68
C PHE A 572 6.34 3.42 -13.86
N TYR A 573 5.24 3.98 -13.38
CA TYR A 573 4.24 3.24 -12.61
C TYR A 573 3.58 2.13 -13.42
N ARG A 574 3.20 2.39 -14.69
CA ARG A 574 2.50 1.41 -15.53
C ARG A 574 3.40 0.37 -16.16
N TYR A 575 4.62 0.73 -16.53
CA TYR A 575 5.48 -0.13 -17.36
C TYR A 575 6.79 -0.55 -16.71
N MET A 576 7.21 0.12 -15.64
CA MET A 576 8.48 -0.13 -14.96
C MET A 576 8.36 -0.03 -13.44
N ILE A 577 7.24 -0.47 -12.87
CA ILE A 577 6.91 -0.33 -11.44
C ILE A 577 8.02 -0.85 -10.53
N ARG A 578 8.67 -1.95 -10.88
CA ARG A 578 9.77 -2.53 -10.10
C ARG A 578 10.99 -1.63 -9.96
N LEU A 579 11.19 -0.65 -10.85
CA LEU A 579 12.25 0.35 -10.66
C LEU A 579 11.90 1.33 -9.53
N ILE A 580 10.61 1.63 -9.35
CA ILE A 580 10.14 2.43 -8.22
C ILE A 580 10.25 1.62 -6.92
N GLU A 581 9.79 0.37 -6.93
CA GLU A 581 9.85 -0.55 -5.78
C GLU A 581 11.30 -0.80 -5.30
N ARG A 582 12.26 -0.86 -6.24
CA ARG A 582 13.69 -0.95 -5.93
C ARG A 582 14.32 0.38 -5.49
N GLY A 583 13.54 1.47 -5.50
CA GLY A 583 14.01 2.79 -5.11
C GLY A 583 14.97 3.44 -6.11
N TYR A 584 14.90 3.09 -7.40
CA TYR A 584 15.80 3.61 -8.42
C TYR A 584 15.32 4.93 -9.06
N VAL A 585 14.08 5.34 -8.81
CA VAL A 585 13.49 6.55 -9.43
C VAL A 585 13.52 7.70 -8.43
N TYR A 586 14.02 8.86 -8.89
CA TYR A 586 14.17 10.06 -8.09
C TYR A 586 13.65 11.28 -8.84
N ILE A 587 13.23 12.29 -8.09
CA ILE A 587 12.91 13.63 -8.59
C ILE A 587 13.97 14.59 -8.06
N ALA A 588 14.66 15.29 -8.97
CA ALA A 588 15.57 16.35 -8.60
C ALA A 588 14.80 17.56 -8.09
N GLN A 589 15.32 18.21 -7.08
CA GLN A 589 14.77 19.45 -6.53
C GLN A 589 15.78 20.58 -6.77
N PRO A 590 15.71 21.29 -7.91
CA PRO A 590 16.51 22.47 -8.15
C PRO A 590 16.03 23.61 -7.23
N PRO A 591 16.91 24.57 -6.85
CA PRO A 591 16.49 25.74 -6.10
C PRO A 591 15.59 26.63 -6.93
N LEU A 592 14.62 27.26 -6.28
CA LEU A 592 13.71 28.24 -6.91
C LEU A 592 14.28 29.65 -6.94
N PHE A 593 15.17 29.98 -5.99
CA PHE A 593 15.70 31.34 -5.86
C PHE A 593 17.21 31.32 -5.71
N ARG A 594 17.87 32.29 -6.37
CA ARG A 594 19.25 32.66 -6.13
C ARG A 594 19.28 34.04 -5.47
N ILE A 595 19.94 34.14 -4.33
CA ILE A 595 20.11 35.35 -3.55
C ILE A 595 21.58 35.70 -3.61
N ALA A 596 21.95 36.87 -4.14
CA ALA A 596 23.33 37.29 -4.30
C ALA A 596 23.55 38.69 -3.73
N LYS A 597 24.70 38.86 -3.04
CA LYS A 597 25.20 40.15 -2.59
C LYS A 597 26.72 40.21 -2.79
N GLY A 598 27.16 40.96 -3.79
CA GLY A 598 28.53 41.01 -4.21
C GLY A 598 29.06 39.65 -4.68
N LYS A 599 30.00 39.03 -3.91
CA LYS A 599 30.54 37.70 -4.20
C LYS A 599 29.84 36.54 -3.45
N GLU A 600 28.99 36.87 -2.51
CA GLU A 600 28.25 35.86 -1.74
C GLU A 600 26.98 35.48 -2.44
N GLU A 601 26.76 34.17 -2.65
CA GLU A 601 25.57 33.60 -3.26
C GLU A 601 24.99 32.53 -2.35
N LYS A 602 23.65 32.54 -2.21
CA LYS A 602 22.86 31.49 -1.54
C LYS A 602 21.72 31.06 -2.45
N TYR A 603 21.32 29.80 -2.30
CA TYR A 603 20.21 29.22 -3.04
C TYR A 603 19.11 28.83 -2.05
N ALA A 604 17.86 29.12 -2.39
CA ALA A 604 16.70 28.80 -1.57
C ALA A 604 15.71 27.93 -2.37
N TYR A 605 15.12 26.95 -1.71
CA TYR A 605 14.18 26.01 -2.28
C TYR A 605 12.73 26.39 -1.96
N LYS A 606 12.53 27.33 -1.02
CA LYS A 606 11.23 27.86 -0.59
C LYS A 606 11.29 29.36 -0.44
N GLU A 607 10.13 29.99 -0.52
CA GLU A 607 10.01 31.45 -0.38
C GLU A 607 10.40 31.92 1.02
N GLU A 608 10.10 31.12 2.05
CA GLU A 608 10.49 31.41 3.44
C GLU A 608 12.01 31.44 3.61
N GLU A 609 12.72 30.49 3.01
CA GLU A 609 14.19 30.43 3.02
C GLU A 609 14.79 31.64 2.28
N MET A 610 14.19 32.03 1.15
CA MET A 610 14.60 33.20 0.39
C MET A 610 14.50 34.47 1.21
N LYS A 611 13.35 34.65 1.95
CA LYS A 611 13.15 35.79 2.86
C LYS A 611 14.17 35.80 4.00
N GLN A 612 14.44 34.64 4.61
CA GLN A 612 15.44 34.48 5.69
C GLN A 612 16.86 34.81 5.21
N PHE A 613 17.25 34.28 4.04
CA PHE A 613 18.60 34.53 3.49
C PHE A 613 18.75 35.99 3.03
N SER A 614 17.71 36.59 2.46
CA SER A 614 17.71 38.01 2.10
C SER A 614 17.86 38.92 3.34
N ALA A 615 17.15 38.60 4.42
CA ALA A 615 17.25 39.34 5.69
C ALA A 615 18.64 39.16 6.31
N ALA A 616 19.19 37.94 6.32
CA ALA A 616 20.53 37.65 6.87
C ALA A 616 21.66 38.34 6.10
N MET A 617 21.52 38.51 4.78
CA MET A 617 22.50 39.25 3.97
C MET A 617 22.34 40.78 4.07
N GLY A 618 21.26 41.28 4.69
CA GLY A 618 20.91 42.68 4.85
C GLY A 618 20.33 43.29 3.57
N GLU A 619 19.16 43.91 3.67
CA GLU A 619 18.25 44.29 2.58
C GLU A 619 18.84 45.18 1.48
N LYS A 620 19.88 45.97 1.80
CA LYS A 620 20.50 46.85 0.78
C LYS A 620 21.53 46.11 -0.06
N GLY A 621 21.34 46.10 -1.38
CA GLY A 621 22.28 45.54 -2.36
C GLY A 621 22.17 44.03 -2.55
N VAL A 622 21.09 43.39 -2.09
CA VAL A 622 20.76 41.99 -2.37
C VAL A 622 19.99 41.92 -3.68
N THR A 623 20.41 41.03 -4.57
CA THR A 623 19.70 40.68 -5.80
C THR A 623 19.07 39.31 -5.63
N VAL A 624 17.77 39.20 -5.83
CA VAL A 624 17.03 37.94 -5.84
C VAL A 624 16.65 37.63 -7.30
N GLN A 625 17.04 36.45 -7.75
CA GLN A 625 16.64 35.90 -9.04
C GLN A 625 15.73 34.69 -8.78
N HIS A 626 14.53 34.69 -9.34
CA HIS A 626 13.63 33.55 -9.35
C HIS A 626 13.88 32.74 -10.62
N TYR A 627 14.18 31.44 -10.47
CA TYR A 627 14.33 30.52 -11.59
C TYR A 627 12.97 29.91 -11.96
N LYS A 628 12.47 30.19 -13.16
CA LYS A 628 11.26 29.58 -13.69
C LYS A 628 11.55 28.24 -14.37
N GLY A 629 12.76 28.06 -14.88
CA GLY A 629 13.18 26.83 -15.54
C GLY A 629 14.68 26.57 -15.44
N LEU A 630 15.07 25.31 -15.62
CA LEU A 630 16.45 24.82 -15.58
C LEU A 630 17.32 25.45 -16.68
N GLY A 631 16.70 25.90 -17.77
CA GLY A 631 17.38 26.59 -18.87
C GLY A 631 17.93 27.97 -18.50
N GLU A 632 17.47 28.55 -17.38
CA GLU A 632 17.98 29.83 -16.84
C GLU A 632 19.24 29.64 -16.00
N MET A 633 19.58 28.40 -15.64
CA MET A 633 20.77 28.05 -14.89
C MET A 633 21.94 27.75 -15.84
N ASN A 634 23.12 28.32 -15.56
CA ASN A 634 24.31 27.89 -16.26
C ASN A 634 24.82 26.53 -15.76
N ALA A 635 25.73 25.90 -16.49
CA ALA A 635 26.22 24.57 -16.22
C ALA A 635 26.83 24.41 -14.79
N GLN A 636 27.53 25.44 -14.30
CA GLN A 636 28.13 25.43 -12.96
C GLN A 636 27.08 25.54 -11.87
N GLN A 637 26.08 26.39 -12.03
CA GLN A 637 24.97 26.54 -11.09
C GLN A 637 24.17 25.24 -10.99
N LEU A 638 23.86 24.61 -12.14
CA LEU A 638 23.14 23.34 -12.17
C LEU A 638 23.95 22.21 -11.51
N TRP A 639 25.25 22.17 -11.70
CA TRP A 639 26.13 21.26 -10.99
C TRP A 639 26.09 21.51 -9.48
N ASP A 640 26.37 22.73 -9.05
CA ASP A 640 26.54 23.05 -7.62
C ASP A 640 25.27 22.87 -6.79
N THR A 641 24.08 22.97 -7.40
CA THR A 641 22.81 22.93 -6.69
C THR A 641 22.03 21.63 -6.86
N THR A 642 22.14 20.99 -8.06
CA THR A 642 21.19 19.95 -8.45
C THR A 642 21.87 18.63 -8.84
N MET A 643 23.11 18.64 -9.33
CA MET A 643 23.78 17.45 -9.84
C MET A 643 24.92 16.95 -8.98
N ASN A 644 25.56 17.80 -8.17
CA ASN A 644 26.67 17.44 -7.30
C ASN A 644 26.20 16.53 -6.15
N PRO A 645 26.72 15.29 -6.03
CA PRO A 645 26.31 14.33 -5.01
C PRO A 645 26.39 14.85 -3.56
N GLY A 646 27.32 15.78 -3.29
CA GLY A 646 27.52 16.33 -1.95
C GLY A 646 26.56 17.47 -1.57
N LYS A 647 25.79 18.02 -2.51
CA LYS A 647 24.94 19.22 -2.29
C LYS A 647 23.51 19.08 -2.79
N ARG A 648 23.26 18.16 -3.73
CA ARG A 648 21.95 17.99 -4.38
C ARG A 648 20.89 17.47 -3.42
N VAL A 649 19.66 17.84 -3.68
CA VAL A 649 18.49 17.32 -2.98
C VAL A 649 17.66 16.48 -3.95
N PHE A 650 17.45 15.20 -3.62
CA PHE A 650 16.60 14.29 -4.36
C PHE A 650 15.42 13.85 -3.50
N ARG A 651 14.27 13.73 -4.12
CA ARG A 651 13.11 13.05 -3.55
C ARG A 651 12.99 11.68 -4.21
N GLN A 652 13.16 10.61 -3.45
CA GLN A 652 12.94 9.25 -3.94
C GLN A 652 11.44 9.04 -4.19
N VAL A 653 11.12 8.41 -5.32
CA VAL A 653 9.73 8.04 -5.64
C VAL A 653 9.42 6.70 -5.02
N ASN A 654 8.37 6.66 -4.21
CA ASN A 654 7.91 5.47 -3.52
C ASN A 654 6.42 5.26 -3.77
N ILE A 655 5.98 4.01 -3.69
CA ILE A 655 4.57 3.63 -3.74
C ILE A 655 4.20 3.17 -2.33
N GLU A 656 3.44 3.99 -1.61
CA GLU A 656 2.99 3.67 -0.25
C GLU A 656 1.78 2.73 -0.30
N ASP A 657 0.85 3.02 -1.19
CA ASP A 657 -0.36 2.23 -1.45
C ASP A 657 -0.56 2.08 -2.95
N ALA A 658 -0.56 0.83 -3.44
CA ALA A 658 -0.69 0.55 -4.88
C ALA A 658 -2.10 0.89 -5.40
N MET A 659 -3.14 0.76 -4.56
CA MET A 659 -4.50 1.07 -4.93
C MET A 659 -4.72 2.58 -5.00
N ALA A 660 -4.28 3.32 -3.99
CA ALA A 660 -4.33 4.78 -3.97
C ALA A 660 -3.53 5.38 -5.14
N ALA A 661 -2.32 4.86 -5.41
CA ALA A 661 -1.52 5.28 -6.56
C ALA A 661 -2.25 5.02 -7.88
N ASN A 662 -2.89 3.85 -8.03
CA ASN A 662 -3.67 3.53 -9.22
C ASN A 662 -4.86 4.49 -9.41
N GLU A 663 -5.60 4.80 -8.33
CA GLU A 663 -6.72 5.76 -8.38
C GLU A 663 -6.26 7.15 -8.76
N ILE A 664 -5.15 7.64 -8.18
CA ILE A 664 -4.59 8.95 -8.50
C ILE A 664 -4.20 9.01 -9.99
N PHE A 665 -3.48 8.02 -10.51
CA PHE A 665 -3.11 8.01 -11.92
C PHE A 665 -4.33 7.92 -12.84
N LYS A 666 -5.33 7.10 -12.49
CA LYS A 666 -6.59 7.00 -13.23
C LYS A 666 -7.36 8.32 -13.24
N THR A 667 -7.45 8.99 -12.09
CA THR A 667 -8.14 10.27 -11.94
C THR A 667 -7.44 11.39 -12.71
N LEU A 668 -6.14 11.55 -12.50
CA LEU A 668 -5.38 12.66 -13.08
C LEU A 668 -5.07 12.45 -14.56
N MET A 669 -4.72 11.23 -14.97
CA MET A 669 -4.18 10.92 -16.29
C MET A 669 -5.15 10.13 -17.17
N GLY A 670 -6.23 9.58 -16.62
CA GLY A 670 -7.24 8.80 -17.33
C GLY A 670 -8.14 9.62 -18.27
N LYS A 671 -9.12 8.94 -18.86
CA LYS A 671 -10.08 9.54 -19.80
C LYS A 671 -11.19 10.34 -19.12
N ASP A 672 -11.50 10.04 -17.85
CA ASP A 672 -12.58 10.66 -17.10
C ASP A 672 -12.23 12.10 -16.72
N VAL A 673 -13.02 13.05 -17.27
CA VAL A 673 -12.83 14.49 -17.07
C VAL A 673 -13.49 14.96 -15.77
N GLU A 674 -14.65 14.39 -15.41
CA GLU A 674 -15.40 14.83 -14.23
C GLU A 674 -14.68 14.38 -12.95
N ALA A 675 -14.19 13.16 -12.86
CA ALA A 675 -13.38 12.69 -11.72
C ALA A 675 -12.15 13.60 -11.48
N ARG A 676 -11.47 14.01 -12.57
CA ARG A 676 -10.34 14.95 -12.47
C ARG A 676 -10.76 16.33 -12.01
N LYS A 677 -11.90 16.84 -12.50
CA LYS A 677 -12.44 18.15 -12.10
C LYS A 677 -12.83 18.17 -10.62
N ASP A 678 -13.42 17.09 -10.13
CA ASP A 678 -13.79 16.96 -8.73
C ASP A 678 -12.56 16.81 -7.81
N PHE A 679 -11.53 16.11 -8.27
CA PHE A 679 -10.24 16.07 -7.59
C PHE A 679 -9.64 17.49 -7.47
N ILE A 680 -9.57 18.24 -8.56
CA ILE A 680 -9.04 19.62 -8.57
C ILE A 680 -9.85 20.52 -7.60
N LYS A 681 -11.18 20.39 -7.57
CA LYS A 681 -12.01 21.19 -6.65
C LYS A 681 -11.74 20.86 -5.20
N ARG A 682 -11.60 19.58 -4.85
CA ARG A 682 -11.33 19.13 -3.47
C ARG A 682 -9.98 19.62 -2.95
N HIS A 683 -8.96 19.61 -3.81
CA HIS A 683 -7.58 19.98 -3.46
C HIS A 683 -7.23 21.44 -3.83
N ALA A 684 -8.21 22.25 -4.26
CA ALA A 684 -7.96 23.65 -4.69
C ALA A 684 -7.34 24.52 -3.58
N MET A 685 -7.66 24.24 -2.32
CA MET A 685 -7.13 25.00 -1.17
C MET A 685 -5.69 24.61 -0.78
N GLU A 686 -5.18 23.48 -1.30
CA GLU A 686 -3.82 23.00 -1.02
C GLU A 686 -2.79 23.60 -1.98
N VAL A 687 -3.26 24.24 -3.05
CA VAL A 687 -2.38 24.82 -4.08
C VAL A 687 -1.76 26.11 -3.54
N THR A 688 -0.46 26.07 -3.30
CA THR A 688 0.32 27.22 -2.78
C THR A 688 0.98 28.04 -3.89
N ASN A 689 1.16 27.49 -5.10
CA ASN A 689 1.85 28.12 -6.22
C ASN A 689 0.93 28.12 -7.44
N LEU A 690 0.04 29.10 -7.53
CA LEU A 690 -0.68 29.39 -8.76
C LEU A 690 0.19 30.34 -9.61
N ASP A 691 0.58 29.90 -10.79
CA ASP A 691 1.18 30.77 -11.82
C ASP A 691 0.00 31.55 -12.46
N ILE A 692 -0.31 32.75 -11.90
CA ILE A 692 -1.37 33.64 -12.37
C ILE A 692 -0.76 34.69 -13.28
#